data_73a42845369f514a06837fbeaff0bce0
#
_entry.id   73a42845369f514a06837fbeaff0bce0
#
_cell.length_a   1.000
_cell.length_b   1.000
_cell.length_c   1.000
_cell.angle_alpha   90.00
_cell.angle_beta   90.00
_cell.angle_gamma   90.00
#
_symmetry.space_group_name_H-M   'P 1'
#
loop_
_entity.id
_entity.type
_entity.pdbx_description
1 polymer ?
#
loop_
_entity_poly.entity_id
_entity_poly.type
_entity_poly.pdbx_seq_one_letter_code
_entity_poly.pdbx_strand_id
1 'polypeptide(L)'
;LAALDLYTTEQGTLPCKMAILATGGYGRRELNPHSDIDLMFLYPIKAGGKAFEKFQEIVAEEILYPLRDLGLKVGHASRNAKEVIDECRKEIQSKNAILESRVICGSEPLYKRMRSRFEEFVKSENSKVYIQERLESELLRHAKSGNTIYLQEPDIKNGVGGLRDYQNILWMAHIKYGFRSFRDLVKAKLLRNDEREALIDAYDFLLRTRTELHMQNRRPTDKLDLDQQPAIAEYLNYPQEDIFERVESFMKDYYTAARTIYQSSEMLKERMALEGSTGSKDRISFREALRARQNLPVKKVEGFQLHKKILSSNNPNVFQEDPVRLIRIFRLAQQFGAKLDSDLRFLITRSIPLIDHSIINSASAAKSFCSILRSPGEVYPVLIQMHEMGVLGRYLPEFGALTCMVQHEYYHRYTADAHVLRTIRHLDRVFSKHDDEYGRYEKELQKNDAPLLLYLILLLHDIGKAEGVKSHDVNGVRIAQPILNRFNIGREQQEQILFIIRNHLKMARFWQRFNLDDPKTAASFAKFVEDPQKLRLLYVHTYCDARGTAPTLWNNHKDTLHRTLYVRTLEQFQDDEIIEQKRKDLISMLHQEILEKKIGDISKEEVEAHFSLLPERYFINTDQEDIELHLRMVNKLLTQIQTAYSMGTLAPIIHWHDDIDLGMTVVNVVTWDRAGLFYKLAGALTLAGVNIVSTKAITRKDHISIDTFYIIDPSGGTVSDEKARKVFEKRLDEALIQEKELMPAIDEREAKIADQRNDKDMLPAPFPPSVDVYHELSLKQTIIEVQASDRIGLLYRISRLITKTGFDIGFARTP
;
A
#
# COMPACT_ATOMS: atom_id res chain seq x y z
N LEU A 1 26.64 -26.88 33.15
CA LEU A 1 27.39 -27.61 34.21
C LEU A 1 27.23 -29.11 34.00
N ALA A 2 26.02 -29.67 33.88
CA ALA A 2 25.77 -31.09 33.69
C ALA A 2 26.60 -31.69 32.53
N ALA A 3 26.65 -31.03 31.34
CA ALA A 3 27.48 -31.49 30.23
C ALA A 3 28.98 -31.52 30.58
N LEU A 4 29.48 -30.58 31.34
CA LEU A 4 30.87 -30.56 31.80
C LEU A 4 31.15 -31.64 32.82
N ASP A 5 30.22 -31.86 33.75
CA ASP A 5 30.31 -32.91 34.78
C ASP A 5 30.26 -34.29 34.13
N LEU A 6 29.38 -34.50 33.14
CA LEU A 6 29.29 -35.74 32.38
C LEU A 6 30.61 -36.02 31.64
N TYR A 7 31.15 -35.03 30.89
CA TYR A 7 32.43 -35.19 30.21
C TYR A 7 33.55 -35.54 31.17
N THR A 8 33.67 -34.87 32.35
CA THR A 8 34.73 -35.14 33.31
C THR A 8 34.57 -36.52 33.95
N THR A 9 33.35 -36.99 34.13
CA THR A 9 33.09 -38.34 34.68
C THR A 9 33.48 -39.43 33.70
N GLU A 10 33.22 -39.26 32.41
CA GLU A 10 33.49 -40.25 31.36
C GLU A 10 34.91 -40.19 30.79
N GLN A 11 35.47 -39.02 30.65
CA GLN A 11 36.69 -38.76 29.86
C GLN A 11 37.85 -38.17 30.69
N GLY A 12 37.61 -37.83 31.97
CA GLY A 12 38.59 -37.24 32.86
C GLY A 12 38.64 -35.70 32.76
N THR A 13 39.82 -35.15 32.52
CA THR A 13 39.98 -33.68 32.50
C THR A 13 39.45 -33.05 31.23
N LEU A 14 38.85 -31.86 31.32
CA LEU A 14 38.37 -31.10 30.19
C LEU A 14 39.51 -30.82 29.21
N PRO A 15 39.32 -31.02 27.89
CA PRO A 15 40.35 -30.82 26.87
C PRO A 15 40.69 -29.34 26.67
N CYS A 16 39.78 -28.43 26.96
CA CYS A 16 40.00 -26.99 26.90
C CYS A 16 38.97 -26.20 27.71
N LYS A 17 39.25 -24.92 27.96
CA LYS A 17 38.28 -23.98 28.52
C LYS A 17 37.29 -23.57 27.43
N MET A 18 36.04 -23.42 27.82
CA MET A 18 34.96 -23.00 26.90
C MET A 18 34.20 -21.79 27.47
N ALA A 19 33.59 -20.99 26.62
CA ALA A 19 32.58 -20.00 26.98
C ALA A 19 31.37 -20.14 26.07
N ILE A 20 30.19 -20.06 26.62
CA ILE A 20 28.92 -20.04 25.89
C ILE A 20 28.45 -18.59 25.85
N LEU A 21 28.23 -18.10 24.67
CA LEU A 21 27.81 -16.72 24.40
C LEU A 21 26.42 -16.74 23.82
N ALA A 22 25.60 -15.78 24.25
CA ALA A 22 24.38 -15.39 23.56
C ALA A 22 24.74 -14.34 22.50
N THR A 23 24.15 -14.45 21.32
CA THR A 23 24.31 -13.50 20.21
C THR A 23 22.92 -13.06 19.72
N GLY A 24 22.87 -12.09 18.80
CA GLY A 24 21.61 -11.60 18.25
C GLY A 24 20.61 -11.10 19.31
N GLY A 25 19.33 -11.42 19.13
CA GLY A 25 18.26 -11.05 20.07
C GLY A 25 18.51 -11.57 21.50
N TYR A 26 19.03 -12.77 21.61
CA TYR A 26 19.38 -13.35 22.90
C TYR A 26 20.57 -12.63 23.56
N GLY A 27 21.50 -12.17 22.76
CA GLY A 27 22.64 -11.34 23.20
C GLY A 27 22.18 -10.00 23.79
N ARG A 28 21.23 -9.33 23.14
CA ARG A 28 20.61 -8.07 23.59
C ARG A 28 19.68 -8.22 24.78
N ARG A 29 19.29 -9.44 25.19
CA ARG A 29 18.24 -9.76 26.18
C ARG A 29 16.84 -9.34 25.73
N GLU A 30 16.57 -9.51 24.43
CA GLU A 30 15.34 -9.09 23.77
C GLU A 30 14.71 -10.27 22.99
N LEU A 31 14.59 -11.44 23.64
CA LEU A 31 13.90 -12.57 23.04
C LEU A 31 12.39 -12.38 23.10
N ASN A 32 11.76 -12.32 21.93
CA ASN A 32 10.32 -12.49 21.83
C ASN A 32 9.98 -14.00 21.79
N PRO A 33 8.72 -14.39 22.11
CA PRO A 33 8.27 -15.76 21.89
C PRO A 33 8.55 -16.22 20.45
N HIS A 34 8.87 -17.47 20.26
CA HIS A 34 9.22 -18.05 18.93
C HIS A 34 10.43 -17.43 18.21
N SER A 35 11.24 -16.57 18.87
CA SER A 35 12.52 -16.12 18.33
C SER A 35 13.58 -17.21 18.39
N ASP A 36 14.50 -17.18 17.43
CA ASP A 36 15.65 -18.09 17.43
C ASP A 36 16.59 -17.80 18.62
N ILE A 37 17.07 -18.85 19.28
CA ILE A 37 18.09 -18.79 20.35
C ILE A 37 19.45 -18.92 19.70
N ASP A 38 20.15 -17.80 19.54
CA ASP A 38 21.48 -17.79 18.91
C ASP A 38 22.59 -18.00 19.96
N LEU A 39 23.26 -19.13 19.88
CA LEU A 39 24.37 -19.53 20.77
C LEU A 39 25.69 -19.56 20.01
N MET A 40 26.76 -19.10 20.64
CA MET A 40 28.11 -19.33 20.17
C MET A 40 28.97 -20.00 21.24
N PHE A 41 29.54 -21.15 20.91
CA PHE A 41 30.51 -21.86 21.71
C PHE A 41 31.91 -21.37 21.34
N LEU A 42 32.54 -20.69 22.27
CA LEU A 42 33.84 -20.07 22.08
C LEU A 42 34.93 -20.95 22.70
N TYR A 43 35.92 -21.33 21.93
CA TYR A 43 37.05 -22.17 22.31
C TYR A 43 38.40 -21.45 22.15
N PRO A 44 39.48 -21.94 22.85
CA PRO A 44 40.84 -21.46 22.61
C PRO A 44 41.32 -21.78 21.18
N ILE A 45 42.19 -20.93 20.62
CA ILE A 45 42.75 -21.11 19.25
C ILE A 45 43.45 -22.45 19.09
N LYS A 46 44.03 -22.98 20.16
CA LYS A 46 44.77 -24.24 20.14
C LYS A 46 43.88 -25.48 20.43
N ALA A 47 42.61 -25.33 20.62
CA ALA A 47 41.69 -26.45 20.81
C ALA A 47 41.62 -27.30 19.51
N GLY A 48 41.76 -28.61 19.65
CA GLY A 48 41.70 -29.53 18.49
C GLY A 48 42.07 -30.97 18.92
N GLY A 49 41.94 -31.89 17.96
CA GLY A 49 42.19 -33.33 18.15
C GLY A 49 40.98 -34.10 18.70
N LYS A 50 41.14 -35.44 18.75
CA LYS A 50 40.02 -36.36 19.09
C LYS A 50 39.30 -36.06 20.42
N ALA A 51 40.01 -35.63 21.44
CA ALA A 51 39.41 -35.28 22.72
C ALA A 51 38.52 -34.03 22.63
N PHE A 52 38.91 -33.08 21.81
CA PHE A 52 38.11 -31.87 21.52
C PHE A 52 36.88 -32.20 20.68
N GLU A 53 37.01 -33.05 19.65
CA GLU A 53 35.88 -33.52 18.85
C GLU A 53 34.81 -34.19 19.70
N LYS A 54 35.27 -35.14 20.57
CA LYS A 54 34.37 -35.80 21.50
C LYS A 54 33.70 -34.83 22.49
N PHE A 55 34.43 -33.82 22.94
CA PHE A 55 33.88 -32.75 23.78
C PHE A 55 32.79 -31.93 23.07
N GLN A 56 32.97 -31.64 21.79
CA GLN A 56 31.95 -30.96 20.99
C GLN A 56 30.69 -31.80 20.77
N GLU A 57 30.84 -33.13 20.59
CA GLU A 57 29.71 -34.06 20.50
C GLU A 57 28.88 -34.04 21.81
N ILE A 58 29.50 -34.19 22.98
CA ILE A 58 28.82 -34.12 24.26
C ILE A 58 28.14 -32.76 24.47
N VAL A 59 28.77 -31.64 24.09
CA VAL A 59 28.16 -30.33 24.16
C VAL A 59 26.93 -30.22 23.24
N ALA A 60 26.93 -30.83 22.08
CA ALA A 60 25.79 -30.88 21.19
C ALA A 60 24.65 -31.73 21.75
N GLU A 61 24.97 -32.92 22.25
CA GLU A 61 24.02 -33.88 22.83
C GLU A 61 23.35 -33.34 24.09
N GLU A 62 24.11 -32.73 25.00
CA GLU A 62 23.63 -32.29 26.30
C GLU A 62 23.05 -30.88 26.32
N ILE A 63 23.31 -30.06 25.32
CA ILE A 63 22.82 -28.66 25.24
C ILE A 63 21.93 -28.41 24.04
N LEU A 64 22.39 -28.74 22.83
CA LEU A 64 21.65 -28.37 21.63
C LEU A 64 20.44 -29.27 21.39
N TYR A 65 20.60 -30.60 21.55
CA TYR A 65 19.50 -31.53 21.28
C TYR A 65 18.34 -31.35 22.28
N PRO A 66 18.55 -31.24 23.59
CA PRO A 66 17.48 -31.00 24.54
C PRO A 66 16.72 -29.68 24.28
N LEU A 67 17.43 -28.61 23.87
CA LEU A 67 16.77 -27.38 23.51
C LEU A 67 15.89 -27.50 22.25
N ARG A 68 16.33 -28.31 21.28
CA ARG A 68 15.55 -28.59 20.06
C ARG A 68 14.37 -29.52 20.33
N ASP A 69 14.56 -30.51 21.21
CA ASP A 69 13.49 -31.45 21.61
C ASP A 69 12.36 -30.72 22.37
N LEU A 70 12.68 -29.61 23.04
CA LEU A 70 11.68 -28.69 23.62
C LEU A 70 10.96 -27.83 22.57
N GLY A 71 11.23 -28.03 21.27
CA GLY A 71 10.64 -27.26 20.19
C GLY A 71 11.25 -25.88 19.98
N LEU A 72 12.37 -25.56 20.64
CA LEU A 72 13.05 -24.28 20.50
C LEU A 72 13.90 -24.28 19.22
N LYS A 73 13.84 -23.20 18.49
CA LYS A 73 14.73 -22.97 17.34
C LYS A 73 16.08 -22.45 17.84
N VAL A 74 17.12 -23.26 17.67
CA VAL A 74 18.46 -22.93 18.15
C VAL A 74 19.41 -22.80 16.97
N GLY A 75 19.87 -21.56 16.72
CA GLY A 75 21.04 -21.23 15.89
C GLY A 75 22.30 -21.43 16.73
N HIS A 76 23.34 -22.09 16.21
CA HIS A 76 24.58 -22.23 16.91
C HIS A 76 25.82 -22.11 16.02
N ALA A 77 26.89 -21.64 16.61
CA ALA A 77 28.21 -21.60 15.99
C ALA A 77 29.28 -22.06 17.00
N SER A 78 30.26 -22.82 16.56
CA SER A 78 31.41 -23.28 17.37
C SER A 78 32.67 -22.68 16.76
N ARG A 79 33.32 -21.74 17.44
CA ARG A 79 34.40 -20.92 16.86
C ARG A 79 35.48 -20.57 17.89
N ASN A 80 36.71 -20.44 17.43
CA ASN A 80 37.75 -19.74 18.19
C ASN A 80 37.80 -18.23 17.82
N ALA A 81 38.58 -17.46 18.59
CA ALA A 81 38.68 -16.02 18.40
C ALA A 81 39.22 -15.60 17.02
N LYS A 82 39.99 -16.42 16.33
CA LYS A 82 40.51 -16.15 14.96
C LYS A 82 39.37 -16.35 13.95
N GLU A 83 38.66 -17.46 14.02
CA GLU A 83 37.54 -17.79 13.15
C GLU A 83 36.40 -16.78 13.28
N VAL A 84 36.15 -16.27 14.49
CA VAL A 84 35.18 -15.17 14.71
C VAL A 84 35.56 -13.94 13.88
N ILE A 85 36.83 -13.53 13.91
CA ILE A 85 37.29 -12.37 13.13
C ILE A 85 37.25 -12.65 11.62
N ASP A 86 37.65 -13.85 11.20
CA ASP A 86 37.62 -14.22 9.78
C ASP A 86 36.20 -14.24 9.24
N GLU A 87 35.22 -14.65 10.04
CA GLU A 87 33.80 -14.60 9.65
C GLU A 87 33.23 -13.16 9.65
N CYS A 88 33.62 -12.35 10.62
CA CYS A 88 33.25 -10.92 10.64
C CYS A 88 33.79 -10.14 9.43
N ARG A 89 34.84 -10.60 8.78
CA ARG A 89 35.35 -10.04 7.52
C ARG A 89 34.48 -10.39 6.32
N LYS A 90 33.86 -11.57 6.32
CA LYS A 90 33.04 -12.07 5.22
C LYS A 90 31.62 -11.53 5.26
N GLU A 91 31.05 -11.48 6.48
CA GLU A 91 29.63 -11.19 6.67
C GLU A 91 29.37 -10.09 7.70
N ILE A 92 28.65 -9.06 7.28
CA ILE A 92 28.22 -7.95 8.14
C ILE A 92 27.29 -8.41 9.27
N GLN A 93 26.49 -9.46 9.05
CA GLN A 93 25.59 -10.01 10.07
C GLN A 93 26.36 -10.67 11.20
N SER A 94 27.41 -11.41 10.89
CA SER A 94 28.30 -12.00 11.89
C SER A 94 28.99 -10.92 12.73
N LYS A 95 29.39 -9.80 12.12
CA LYS A 95 29.92 -8.63 12.82
C LYS A 95 28.90 -8.06 13.82
N ASN A 96 27.65 -7.89 13.41
CA ASN A 96 26.56 -7.41 14.29
C ASN A 96 26.29 -8.38 15.45
N ALA A 97 26.27 -9.68 15.18
CA ALA A 97 26.07 -10.70 16.22
C ALA A 97 27.16 -10.64 17.32
N ILE A 98 28.42 -10.36 16.95
CA ILE A 98 29.50 -10.20 17.92
C ILE A 98 29.41 -8.86 18.66
N LEU A 99 28.94 -7.77 18.02
CA LEU A 99 28.67 -6.51 18.72
C LEU A 99 27.71 -6.71 19.91
N GLU A 100 26.72 -7.57 19.74
CA GLU A 100 25.63 -7.87 20.67
C GLU A 100 25.96 -9.02 21.64
N SER A 101 27.11 -9.68 21.47
CA SER A 101 27.46 -10.87 22.24
C SER A 101 27.62 -10.61 23.73
N ARG A 102 27.15 -11.53 24.56
CA ARG A 102 27.36 -11.59 26.02
C ARG A 102 27.64 -13.00 26.48
N VAL A 103 28.36 -13.13 27.59
CA VAL A 103 28.62 -14.43 28.24
C VAL A 103 27.35 -14.93 28.93
N ILE A 104 26.97 -16.17 28.67
CA ILE A 104 25.96 -16.90 29.41
C ILE A 104 26.66 -17.61 30.59
N CYS A 105 27.69 -18.40 30.27
CA CYS A 105 28.50 -19.13 31.28
C CYS A 105 29.85 -19.50 30.68
N GLY A 106 30.75 -20.01 31.54
CA GLY A 106 32.09 -20.50 31.16
C GLY A 106 33.20 -19.48 31.36
N SER A 107 34.24 -19.51 30.52
CA SER A 107 35.49 -18.75 30.71
C SER A 107 35.38 -17.30 30.32
N GLU A 108 35.13 -16.38 31.27
CA GLU A 108 35.20 -14.93 31.01
C GLU A 108 36.54 -14.44 30.41
N PRO A 109 37.72 -14.93 30.86
CA PRO A 109 38.98 -14.51 30.23
C PRO A 109 39.08 -14.86 28.75
N LEU A 110 38.50 -15.98 28.33
CA LEU A 110 38.43 -16.35 26.92
C LEU A 110 37.56 -15.35 26.11
N TYR A 111 36.40 -14.99 26.63
CA TYR A 111 35.52 -13.98 26.05
C TYR A 111 36.20 -12.60 25.98
N LYS A 112 36.84 -12.16 27.09
CA LYS A 112 37.53 -10.86 27.10
C LYS A 112 38.65 -10.80 26.06
N ARG A 113 39.41 -11.89 25.84
CA ARG A 113 40.43 -11.94 24.75
C ARG A 113 39.79 -11.87 23.35
N MET A 114 38.71 -12.60 23.13
CA MET A 114 37.98 -12.51 21.86
C MET A 114 37.47 -11.12 21.64
N ARG A 115 36.87 -10.50 22.64
CA ARG A 115 36.34 -9.14 22.59
C ARG A 115 37.41 -8.09 22.28
N SER A 116 38.57 -8.18 22.94
CA SER A 116 39.74 -7.30 22.68
C SER A 116 40.17 -7.40 21.23
N ARG A 117 40.30 -8.61 20.66
CA ARG A 117 40.68 -8.82 19.27
C ARG A 117 39.63 -8.27 18.30
N PHE A 118 38.35 -8.42 18.65
CA PHE A 118 37.26 -7.86 17.88
C PHE A 118 37.30 -6.32 17.86
N GLU A 119 37.53 -5.68 19.01
CA GLU A 119 37.67 -4.22 19.09
C GLU A 119 38.89 -3.71 18.33
N GLU A 120 40.02 -4.43 18.34
CA GLU A 120 41.21 -4.12 17.51
C GLU A 120 40.89 -4.24 16.02
N PHE A 121 40.18 -5.29 15.62
CA PHE A 121 39.71 -5.52 14.26
C PHE A 121 38.81 -4.38 13.79
N VAL A 122 37.79 -4.01 14.58
CA VAL A 122 36.87 -2.91 14.27
C VAL A 122 37.62 -1.57 14.11
N LYS A 123 38.63 -1.29 14.97
CA LYS A 123 39.46 -0.07 14.86
C LYS A 123 40.36 -0.07 13.62
N SER A 124 40.74 -1.24 13.13
CA SER A 124 41.59 -1.35 11.91
C SER A 124 40.78 -1.23 10.61
N GLU A 125 39.45 -1.43 10.70
CA GLU A 125 38.58 -1.35 9.51
C GLU A 125 38.17 0.08 9.18
N ASN A 126 37.84 0.29 7.92
CA ASN A 126 37.25 1.56 7.47
C ASN A 126 35.74 1.60 7.83
N SER A 127 35.42 2.33 8.87
CA SER A 127 34.05 2.49 9.34
C SER A 127 33.09 3.03 8.26
N LYS A 128 33.61 3.76 7.24
CA LYS A 128 32.79 4.25 6.12
C LYS A 128 32.23 3.12 5.27
N VAL A 129 33.04 2.08 5.02
CA VAL A 129 32.61 0.91 4.23
C VAL A 129 31.48 0.21 4.97
N TYR A 130 31.63 -0.05 6.25
CA TYR A 130 30.59 -0.68 7.06
C TYR A 130 29.28 0.15 7.07
N ILE A 131 29.38 1.47 7.26
CA ILE A 131 28.20 2.36 7.26
C ILE A 131 27.53 2.32 5.90
N GLN A 132 28.29 2.37 4.78
CA GLN A 132 27.74 2.29 3.44
C GLN A 132 26.96 0.97 3.22
N GLU A 133 27.55 -0.17 3.55
CA GLU A 133 26.93 -1.49 3.44
C GLU A 133 25.65 -1.58 4.29
N ARG A 134 25.63 -0.97 5.49
CA ARG A 134 24.46 -0.92 6.34
C ARG A 134 23.34 -0.09 5.73
N LEU A 135 23.64 1.07 5.16
CA LEU A 135 22.68 1.93 4.47
C LEU A 135 22.09 1.25 3.23
N GLU A 136 22.90 0.57 2.43
CA GLU A 136 22.45 -0.21 1.27
C GLU A 136 21.52 -1.38 1.70
N SER A 137 21.92 -2.13 2.71
CA SER A 137 21.11 -3.21 3.28
C SER A 137 19.77 -2.70 3.82
N GLU A 138 19.75 -1.51 4.43
CA GLU A 138 18.53 -0.87 4.93
C GLU A 138 17.61 -0.46 3.78
N LEU A 139 18.13 0.17 2.72
CA LEU A 139 17.34 0.54 1.55
C LEU A 139 16.66 -0.67 0.90
N LEU A 140 17.40 -1.78 0.73
CA LEU A 140 16.86 -3.02 0.19
C LEU A 140 15.76 -3.62 1.08
N ARG A 141 15.94 -3.55 2.40
CA ARG A 141 14.97 -4.04 3.37
C ARG A 141 13.70 -3.19 3.37
N HIS A 142 13.84 -1.86 3.39
CA HIS A 142 12.71 -0.93 3.30
C HIS A 142 11.92 -1.11 2.00
N ALA A 143 12.61 -1.30 0.86
CA ALA A 143 11.95 -1.55 -0.43
C ALA A 143 11.06 -2.81 -0.41
N LYS A 144 11.52 -3.90 0.25
CA LYS A 144 10.73 -5.12 0.43
C LYS A 144 9.52 -4.93 1.35
N SER A 145 9.61 -4.01 2.31
CA SER A 145 8.57 -3.71 3.30
C SER A 145 7.71 -2.49 2.91
N GLY A 146 7.60 -2.16 1.62
CA GLY A 146 6.71 -1.11 1.11
C GLY A 146 7.25 0.32 1.21
N ASN A 147 8.47 0.52 1.70
CA ASN A 147 9.22 1.79 1.72
C ASN A 147 8.47 2.97 2.39
N THR A 148 7.66 2.69 3.39
CA THR A 148 6.92 3.70 4.18
C THR A 148 6.61 3.17 5.58
N ILE A 149 6.52 4.08 6.56
CA ILE A 149 6.07 3.74 7.91
C ILE A 149 4.55 3.57 8.01
N TYR A 150 3.79 4.06 7.03
CA TYR A 150 2.33 4.23 7.09
C TYR A 150 1.55 3.09 6.40
N LEU A 151 2.06 1.86 6.44
CA LEU A 151 1.32 0.68 5.96
C LEU A 151 0.29 0.25 7.00
N GLN A 152 -0.92 -0.10 6.58
CA GLN A 152 -1.93 -0.67 7.47
C GLN A 152 -1.50 -2.01 8.08
N GLU A 153 -0.74 -2.80 7.34
CA GLU A 153 -0.16 -4.07 7.79
C GLU A 153 1.37 -3.99 7.80
N PRO A 154 1.97 -3.32 8.80
CA PRO A 154 3.40 -3.10 8.84
C PRO A 154 4.19 -4.34 9.30
N ASP A 155 5.46 -4.46 8.86
CA ASP A 155 6.44 -5.37 9.45
C ASP A 155 7.12 -4.68 10.63
N ILE A 156 6.84 -5.15 11.86
CA ILE A 156 7.33 -4.55 13.13
C ILE A 156 8.86 -4.57 13.22
N LYS A 157 9.49 -5.61 12.67
CA LYS A 157 10.95 -5.82 12.77
C LYS A 157 11.70 -5.16 11.63
N ASN A 158 11.26 -5.42 10.38
CA ASN A 158 12.01 -5.07 9.18
C ASN A 158 11.42 -3.86 8.44
N GLY A 159 10.21 -3.42 8.78
CA GLY A 159 9.56 -2.25 8.23
C GLY A 159 10.35 -0.96 8.48
N VAL A 160 9.99 0.10 7.78
CA VAL A 160 10.53 1.44 8.01
C VAL A 160 10.14 1.91 9.41
N GLY A 161 11.10 2.38 10.20
CA GLY A 161 10.88 2.71 11.61
C GLY A 161 10.72 1.51 12.53
N GLY A 162 10.99 0.29 12.06
CA GLY A 162 10.90 -0.94 12.85
C GLY A 162 12.11 -1.18 13.77
N LEU A 163 12.07 -2.29 14.50
CA LEU A 163 13.09 -2.65 15.48
C LEU A 163 14.50 -2.68 14.88
N ARG A 164 14.65 -3.06 13.61
CA ARG A 164 15.94 -3.16 12.92
C ARG A 164 16.58 -1.78 12.68
N ASP A 165 15.79 -0.73 12.51
CA ASP A 165 16.30 0.63 12.32
C ASP A 165 16.93 1.17 13.61
N TYR A 166 16.29 0.93 14.77
CA TYR A 166 16.85 1.23 16.06
C TYR A 166 18.18 0.50 16.33
N GLN A 167 18.22 -0.82 16.05
CA GLN A 167 19.43 -1.64 16.23
C GLN A 167 20.56 -1.14 15.28
N ASN A 168 20.21 -0.75 14.09
CA ASN A 168 21.15 -0.26 13.07
C ASN A 168 21.91 0.99 13.53
N ILE A 169 21.23 1.90 14.23
CA ILE A 169 21.89 3.09 14.83
C ILE A 169 23.00 2.68 15.79
N LEU A 170 22.70 1.75 16.70
CA LEU A 170 23.66 1.31 17.72
C LEU A 170 24.87 0.59 17.11
N TRP A 171 24.64 -0.25 16.07
CA TRP A 171 25.73 -0.92 15.37
C TRP A 171 26.66 0.08 14.66
N MET A 172 26.09 1.05 13.94
CA MET A 172 26.87 2.09 13.26
C MET A 172 27.63 2.99 14.27
N ALA A 173 26.97 3.36 15.38
CA ALA A 173 27.59 4.16 16.44
C ALA A 173 28.74 3.40 17.12
N HIS A 174 28.58 2.09 17.31
CA HIS A 174 29.67 1.27 17.90
C HIS A 174 30.87 1.18 16.96
N ILE A 175 30.66 0.88 15.69
CA ILE A 175 31.76 0.75 14.71
C ILE A 175 32.49 2.09 14.50
N LYS A 176 31.75 3.19 14.49
CA LYS A 176 32.34 4.52 14.20
C LYS A 176 33.01 5.15 15.41
N TYR A 177 32.38 5.06 16.58
CA TYR A 177 32.78 5.81 17.76
C TYR A 177 33.15 4.91 18.96
N GLY A 178 32.89 3.61 18.90
CA GLY A 178 32.99 2.70 20.05
C GLY A 178 31.84 2.84 21.06
N PHE A 179 30.76 3.56 20.73
CA PHE A 179 29.62 3.77 21.62
C PHE A 179 28.79 2.49 21.74
N ARG A 180 28.32 2.17 22.94
CA ARG A 180 27.58 0.94 23.22
C ARG A 180 26.12 1.19 23.59
N SER A 181 25.75 2.45 23.81
CA SER A 181 24.41 2.82 24.24
C SER A 181 24.01 4.20 23.73
N PHE A 182 22.72 4.50 23.70
CA PHE A 182 22.21 5.83 23.40
C PHE A 182 22.67 6.89 24.44
N ARG A 183 23.02 6.47 25.67
CA ARG A 183 23.63 7.39 26.67
C ARG A 183 24.97 7.93 26.20
N ASP A 184 25.74 7.13 25.44
CA ASP A 184 27.03 7.59 24.90
C ASP A 184 26.83 8.60 23.78
N LEU A 185 25.78 8.45 22.95
CA LEU A 185 25.39 9.44 21.95
C LEU A 185 24.93 10.75 22.59
N VAL A 186 24.24 10.71 23.73
CA VAL A 186 23.84 11.90 24.50
C VAL A 186 25.10 12.61 25.06
N LYS A 187 26.04 11.89 25.67
CA LYS A 187 27.32 12.45 26.14
C LYS A 187 28.12 13.10 25.05
N ALA A 188 28.07 12.52 23.83
CA ALA A 188 28.72 13.06 22.63
C ALA A 188 27.94 14.21 21.98
N LYS A 189 26.78 14.60 22.52
CA LYS A 189 25.88 15.65 21.99
C LYS A 189 25.33 15.35 20.58
N LEU A 190 25.32 14.08 20.18
CA LEU A 190 24.72 13.61 18.95
C LEU A 190 23.22 13.37 19.09
N LEU A 191 22.74 13.17 20.31
CA LEU A 191 21.34 12.95 20.70
C LEU A 191 21.03 13.74 21.97
N ARG A 192 19.83 14.23 22.15
CA ARG A 192 19.38 14.84 23.42
C ARG A 192 18.79 13.78 24.35
N ASN A 193 18.63 14.14 25.63
CA ASN A 193 18.11 13.19 26.60
C ASN A 193 16.61 12.89 26.38
N ASP A 194 15.82 13.91 26.05
CA ASP A 194 14.39 13.76 25.69
C ASP A 194 14.19 12.90 24.42
N GLU A 195 15.02 13.12 23.39
CA GLU A 195 15.03 12.29 22.16
C GLU A 195 15.42 10.82 22.46
N ARG A 196 16.38 10.63 23.37
CA ARG A 196 16.77 9.27 23.82
C ARG A 196 15.61 8.57 24.54
N GLU A 197 14.92 9.27 25.42
CA GLU A 197 13.78 8.71 26.15
C GLU A 197 12.66 8.31 25.18
N ALA A 198 12.24 9.23 24.32
CA ALA A 198 11.25 8.95 23.29
C ALA A 198 11.63 7.77 22.39
N LEU A 199 12.91 7.64 22.03
CA LEU A 199 13.42 6.55 21.19
C LEU A 199 13.38 5.20 21.92
N ILE A 200 13.69 5.17 23.21
CA ILE A 200 13.62 3.96 24.05
C ILE A 200 12.17 3.54 24.26
N ASP A 201 11.28 4.48 24.57
CA ASP A 201 9.85 4.20 24.77
C ASP A 201 9.21 3.66 23.49
N ALA A 202 9.55 4.25 22.34
CA ALA A 202 9.10 3.78 21.04
C ALA A 202 9.57 2.35 20.74
N TYR A 203 10.83 2.04 21.03
CA TYR A 203 11.38 0.71 20.84
C TYR A 203 10.74 -0.34 21.78
N ASP A 204 10.53 0.00 23.04
CA ASP A 204 9.85 -0.85 24.02
C ASP A 204 8.41 -1.14 23.60
N PHE A 205 7.69 -0.14 23.10
CA PHE A 205 6.35 -0.31 22.57
C PHE A 205 6.31 -1.32 21.42
N LEU A 206 7.23 -1.20 20.43
CA LEU A 206 7.32 -2.16 19.33
C LEU A 206 7.70 -3.57 19.79
N LEU A 207 8.58 -3.70 20.79
CA LEU A 207 8.92 -5.01 21.36
C LEU A 207 7.73 -5.68 22.05
N ARG A 208 6.94 -4.92 22.83
CA ARG A 208 5.71 -5.41 23.45
C ARG A 208 4.68 -5.84 22.42
N THR A 209 4.46 -5.00 21.40
CA THR A 209 3.57 -5.33 20.27
C THR A 209 4.00 -6.62 19.57
N ARG A 210 5.30 -6.79 19.31
CA ARG A 210 5.85 -8.00 18.70
C ARG A 210 5.72 -9.23 19.59
N THR A 211 5.90 -9.06 20.89
CA THR A 211 5.73 -10.15 21.87
C THR A 211 4.30 -10.66 21.81
N GLU A 212 3.33 -9.77 21.86
CA GLU A 212 1.92 -10.11 21.80
C GLU A 212 1.54 -10.77 20.47
N LEU A 213 2.04 -10.22 19.36
CA LEU A 213 1.85 -10.80 18.03
C LEU A 213 2.33 -12.25 17.93
N HIS A 214 3.50 -12.56 18.53
CA HIS A 214 4.03 -13.94 18.59
C HIS A 214 3.21 -14.85 19.50
N MET A 215 2.72 -14.35 20.62
CA MET A 215 1.90 -15.12 21.56
C MET A 215 0.58 -15.55 20.93
N GLN A 216 -0.07 -14.64 20.20
CA GLN A 216 -1.35 -14.91 19.56
C GLN A 216 -1.24 -15.85 18.36
N ASN A 217 -0.19 -15.69 17.54
CA ASN A 217 -0.02 -16.50 16.34
C ASN A 217 0.62 -17.87 16.61
N ARG A 218 1.16 -18.11 17.80
CA ARG A 218 1.92 -19.33 18.15
C ARG A 218 3.02 -19.68 17.13
N ARG A 219 3.51 -18.69 16.39
CA ARG A 219 4.55 -18.82 15.36
C ARG A 219 5.35 -17.52 15.23
N PRO A 220 6.58 -17.56 14.71
CA PRO A 220 7.34 -16.36 14.42
C PRO A 220 6.67 -15.61 13.26
N THR A 221 6.08 -14.44 13.54
CA THR A 221 5.55 -13.52 12.54
C THR A 221 5.89 -12.10 12.95
N ASP A 222 6.35 -11.32 11.99
CA ASP A 222 6.72 -9.91 12.22
C ASP A 222 5.74 -8.95 11.51
N LYS A 223 4.80 -9.49 10.69
CA LYS A 223 3.77 -8.71 10.01
C LYS A 223 2.53 -8.60 10.89
N LEU A 224 2.10 -7.38 11.14
CA LEU A 224 0.92 -7.02 11.92
C LEU A 224 -0.29 -6.93 10.98
N ASP A 225 -0.90 -8.08 10.66
CA ASP A 225 -2.04 -8.17 9.76
C ASP A 225 -3.31 -7.57 10.41
N LEU A 226 -4.26 -7.10 9.59
CA LEU A 226 -5.48 -6.40 10.02
C LEU A 226 -6.35 -7.22 10.98
N ASP A 227 -6.43 -8.53 10.77
CA ASP A 227 -7.21 -9.47 11.59
C ASP A 227 -6.65 -9.64 13.01
N GLN A 228 -5.37 -9.36 13.23
CA GLN A 228 -4.67 -9.50 14.51
C GLN A 228 -4.68 -8.22 15.35
N GLN A 229 -4.83 -7.06 14.70
CA GLN A 229 -4.78 -5.77 15.37
C GLN A 229 -5.82 -5.62 16.50
N PRO A 230 -7.09 -6.08 16.36
CA PRO A 230 -8.08 -5.98 17.44
C PRO A 230 -7.66 -6.72 18.71
N ALA A 231 -7.20 -7.94 18.55
CA ALA A 231 -6.79 -8.78 19.69
C ALA A 231 -5.56 -8.20 20.39
N ILE A 232 -4.57 -7.71 19.62
CA ILE A 232 -3.37 -7.08 20.18
C ILE A 232 -3.72 -5.79 20.92
N ALA A 233 -4.61 -4.96 20.37
CA ALA A 233 -5.08 -3.73 21.01
C ALA A 233 -5.77 -4.03 22.36
N GLU A 234 -6.57 -5.09 22.43
CA GLU A 234 -7.22 -5.53 23.67
C GLU A 234 -6.20 -5.98 24.71
N TYR A 235 -5.24 -6.83 24.34
CA TYR A 235 -4.17 -7.29 25.23
C TYR A 235 -3.25 -6.18 25.72
N LEU A 236 -3.04 -5.16 24.91
CA LEU A 236 -2.29 -3.97 25.31
C LEU A 236 -3.13 -2.98 26.14
N ASN A 237 -4.37 -3.36 26.49
CA ASN A 237 -5.29 -2.64 27.37
C ASN A 237 -5.73 -1.27 26.84
N TYR A 238 -6.00 -1.15 25.53
CA TYR A 238 -6.64 0.05 24.98
C TYR A 238 -8.11 0.12 25.45
N PRO A 239 -8.55 1.24 26.05
CA PRO A 239 -9.78 1.29 26.86
C PRO A 239 -11.07 1.47 26.07
N GLN A 240 -11.02 1.70 24.75
CA GLN A 240 -12.17 1.98 23.92
C GLN A 240 -13.10 0.73 23.84
N GLU A 241 -14.41 0.93 23.99
CA GLU A 241 -15.41 -0.14 23.89
C GLU A 241 -15.62 -0.56 22.43
N ASP A 242 -15.65 0.40 21.51
CA ASP A 242 -15.73 0.12 20.07
C ASP A 242 -14.41 -0.45 19.54
N ILE A 243 -14.51 -1.55 18.80
CA ILE A 243 -13.35 -2.26 18.25
C ILE A 243 -12.55 -1.38 17.30
N PHE A 244 -13.24 -0.58 16.47
CA PHE A 244 -12.57 0.28 15.50
C PHE A 244 -11.80 1.40 16.19
N GLU A 245 -12.42 2.10 17.14
CA GLU A 245 -11.77 3.15 17.92
C GLU A 245 -10.58 2.61 18.72
N ARG A 246 -10.71 1.38 19.23
CA ARG A 246 -9.63 0.70 19.97
C ARG A 246 -8.43 0.44 19.06
N VAL A 247 -8.66 -0.14 17.88
CA VAL A 247 -7.61 -0.43 16.91
C VAL A 247 -7.00 0.85 16.35
N GLU A 248 -7.80 1.88 16.07
CA GLU A 248 -7.29 3.20 15.64
C GLU A 248 -6.35 3.82 16.67
N SER A 249 -6.72 3.76 17.96
CA SER A 249 -5.88 4.28 19.04
C SER A 249 -4.56 3.52 19.17
N PHE A 250 -4.61 2.18 19.12
CA PHE A 250 -3.42 1.32 19.13
C PHE A 250 -2.51 1.61 17.92
N MET A 251 -3.05 1.63 16.72
CA MET A 251 -2.27 1.84 15.51
C MET A 251 -1.71 3.25 15.41
N LYS A 252 -2.39 4.25 15.95
CA LYS A 252 -1.86 5.60 16.08
C LYS A 252 -0.59 5.64 16.94
N ASP A 253 -0.59 4.94 18.07
CA ASP A 253 0.60 4.81 18.94
C ASP A 253 1.70 4.02 18.22
N TYR A 254 1.35 2.95 17.49
CA TYR A 254 2.29 2.19 16.67
C TYR A 254 3.01 3.07 15.65
N TYR A 255 2.27 3.86 14.86
CA TYR A 255 2.89 4.74 13.87
C TYR A 255 3.67 5.89 14.49
N THR A 256 3.24 6.37 15.65
CA THR A 256 3.99 7.38 16.42
C THR A 256 5.33 6.82 16.87
N ALA A 257 5.36 5.60 17.38
CA ALA A 257 6.59 4.90 17.75
C ALA A 257 7.50 4.64 16.53
N ALA A 258 6.96 4.10 15.45
CA ALA A 258 7.71 3.84 14.21
C ALA A 258 8.28 5.14 13.61
N ARG A 259 7.50 6.23 13.60
CA ARG A 259 7.94 7.55 13.15
C ARG A 259 9.08 8.10 14.01
N THR A 260 9.00 7.95 15.32
CA THR A 260 10.06 8.38 16.26
C THR A 260 11.37 7.65 15.97
N ILE A 261 11.33 6.33 15.77
CA ILE A 261 12.50 5.53 15.42
C ILE A 261 13.07 5.96 14.07
N TYR A 262 12.21 6.10 13.06
CA TYR A 262 12.62 6.50 11.69
C TYR A 262 13.31 7.86 11.69
N GLN A 263 12.68 8.89 12.27
CA GLN A 263 13.23 10.24 12.31
C GLN A 263 14.57 10.31 13.04
N SER A 264 14.66 9.66 14.21
CA SER A 264 15.91 9.58 14.98
C SER A 264 16.99 8.82 14.21
N SER A 265 16.62 7.75 13.49
CA SER A 265 17.53 6.97 12.65
C SER A 265 18.10 7.83 11.52
N GLU A 266 17.24 8.51 10.73
CA GLU A 266 17.67 9.36 9.63
C GLU A 266 18.62 10.47 10.11
N MET A 267 18.26 11.18 11.18
CA MET A 267 19.08 12.24 11.76
C MET A 267 20.46 11.73 12.20
N LEU A 268 20.51 10.60 12.90
CA LEU A 268 21.78 10.06 13.41
C LEU A 268 22.64 9.49 12.28
N LYS A 269 22.06 8.87 11.27
CA LYS A 269 22.76 8.38 10.07
C LYS A 269 23.41 9.53 9.30
N GLU A 270 22.68 10.62 9.06
CA GLU A 270 23.24 11.79 8.39
C GLU A 270 24.44 12.38 9.17
N ARG A 271 24.32 12.52 10.49
CA ARG A 271 25.43 12.99 11.35
C ARG A 271 26.63 12.06 11.29
N MET A 272 26.38 10.74 11.37
CA MET A 272 27.45 9.75 11.27
C MET A 272 28.10 9.72 9.87
N ALA A 273 27.36 9.95 8.79
CA ALA A 273 27.91 9.99 7.43
C ALA A 273 28.73 11.26 7.17
N LEU A 274 28.29 12.41 7.64
CA LEU A 274 28.98 13.71 7.42
C LEU A 274 30.33 13.82 8.12
N GLU A 275 30.48 13.29 9.34
CA GLU A 275 31.77 13.28 10.04
C GLU A 275 32.82 12.36 9.40
N GLY A 276 32.45 11.61 8.36
CA GLY A 276 33.36 10.72 7.62
C GLY A 276 34.05 11.34 6.40
N SER A 277 33.67 12.55 5.98
CA SER A 277 34.24 13.20 4.79
C SER A 277 35.58 13.95 5.05
N THR A 278 36.00 14.02 6.31
CA THR A 278 37.29 14.62 6.71
C THR A 278 38.25 13.55 7.22
N GLY A 279 38.88 12.83 6.27
CA GLY A 279 39.97 11.90 6.56
C GLY A 279 41.29 12.65 6.75
N SER A 280 41.52 13.15 7.94
CA SER A 280 42.85 13.58 8.42
C SER A 280 42.85 13.65 9.95
N LYS A 281 44.00 13.35 10.55
CA LYS A 281 44.27 13.27 11.99
C LYS A 281 44.05 14.57 12.79
N ASP A 282 43.60 15.64 12.17
CA ASP A 282 43.29 16.89 12.81
C ASP A 282 41.78 16.95 13.16
N ARG A 283 41.48 17.13 14.43
CA ARG A 283 40.20 17.57 14.97
C ARG A 283 39.86 18.97 14.41
N ILE A 284 39.61 19.05 13.13
CA ILE A 284 39.00 20.25 12.55
C ILE A 284 37.60 20.33 13.11
N SER A 285 37.42 21.26 14.01
CA SER A 285 36.08 21.61 14.55
C SER A 285 35.13 21.80 13.36
N PHE A 286 33.88 21.41 13.49
CA PHE A 286 32.78 21.71 12.56
C PHE A 286 32.82 23.18 12.08
N ARG A 287 33.26 24.12 12.96
CA ARG A 287 33.53 25.52 12.64
C ARG A 287 34.66 25.72 11.62
N GLU A 288 35.66 24.85 11.57
CA GLU A 288 36.77 24.96 10.63
C GLU A 288 36.49 24.31 9.28
N ALA A 289 35.71 23.24 9.24
CA ALA A 289 35.15 22.71 7.99
C ALA A 289 34.16 23.72 7.35
N LEU A 290 33.45 24.51 8.16
CA LEU A 290 32.65 25.64 7.69
C LEU A 290 33.52 26.78 7.17
N ARG A 291 34.68 27.07 7.81
CA ARG A 291 35.64 28.09 7.36
C ARG A 291 36.33 27.71 6.04
N ALA A 292 36.63 26.44 5.83
CA ALA A 292 37.16 25.95 4.54
C ALA A 292 36.11 26.07 3.38
N ARG A 293 34.82 26.16 3.69
CA ARG A 293 33.74 26.49 2.74
C ARG A 293 33.64 27.98 2.40
N GLN A 294 34.33 28.89 3.12
CA GLN A 294 34.18 30.33 2.96
C GLN A 294 34.73 30.91 1.64
N ASN A 295 35.50 30.17 0.84
CA ASN A 295 36.11 30.64 -0.42
C ASN A 295 35.29 30.34 -1.69
N LEU A 296 34.08 29.82 -1.60
CA LEU A 296 33.18 29.60 -2.72
C LEU A 296 32.00 30.59 -2.69
N PRO A 297 31.47 31.06 -3.84
CA PRO A 297 30.41 32.05 -3.87
C PRO A 297 29.16 31.48 -3.17
N VAL A 298 28.86 32.04 -1.99
CA VAL A 298 27.68 31.72 -1.17
C VAL A 298 26.62 32.77 -1.47
N LYS A 299 25.47 32.29 -2.01
CA LYS A 299 24.31 33.17 -2.18
C LYS A 299 23.55 33.28 -0.86
N LYS A 300 23.46 34.47 -0.28
CA LYS A 300 22.61 34.75 0.88
C LYS A 300 21.17 34.98 0.41
N VAL A 301 20.22 34.27 0.98
CA VAL A 301 18.78 34.35 0.66
C VAL A 301 17.97 34.30 1.95
N GLU A 302 17.29 35.39 2.29
CA GLU A 302 16.34 35.50 3.41
C GLU A 302 16.85 34.97 4.78
N GLY A 303 18.15 35.14 5.09
CA GLY A 303 18.77 34.64 6.31
C GLY A 303 19.43 33.27 6.20
N PHE A 304 19.31 32.63 5.05
CA PHE A 304 19.93 31.34 4.73
C PHE A 304 21.11 31.51 3.76
N GLN A 305 21.93 30.46 3.69
CA GLN A 305 23.06 30.36 2.78
C GLN A 305 22.83 29.21 1.81
N LEU A 306 22.86 29.50 0.51
CA LEU A 306 22.78 28.51 -0.56
C LEU A 306 24.17 28.26 -1.13
N HIS A 307 24.64 27.01 -1.00
CA HIS A 307 25.89 26.54 -1.54
C HIS A 307 25.72 25.20 -2.26
N LYS A 308 26.05 25.10 -3.55
CA LYS A 308 25.95 23.85 -4.34
C LYS A 308 24.64 23.09 -4.15
N LYS A 309 23.50 23.77 -4.21
CA LYS A 309 22.17 23.17 -3.97
C LYS A 309 21.97 22.61 -2.54
N ILE A 310 22.66 23.16 -1.55
CA ILE A 310 22.46 22.90 -0.13
C ILE A 310 22.10 24.21 0.55
N LEU A 311 20.99 24.25 1.23
CA LEU A 311 20.56 25.35 2.11
C LEU A 311 21.02 25.09 3.53
N SER A 312 21.65 26.07 4.15
CA SER A 312 22.16 26.03 5.52
C SER A 312 21.91 27.37 6.25
N SER A 313 22.06 27.40 7.55
CA SER A 313 22.07 28.65 8.34
C SER A 313 23.19 28.64 9.37
N ASN A 314 23.93 29.74 9.45
CA ASN A 314 24.90 29.98 10.52
C ASN A 314 24.28 30.70 11.70
N ASN A 315 23.02 31.17 11.58
CA ASN A 315 22.30 31.89 12.62
C ASN A 315 21.37 30.89 13.35
N PRO A 316 21.64 30.55 14.62
CA PRO A 316 20.78 29.64 15.39
C PRO A 316 19.41 30.25 15.71
N ASN A 317 19.25 31.56 15.57
CA ASN A 317 18.02 32.30 15.86
C ASN A 317 17.24 32.71 14.61
N VAL A 318 17.62 32.14 13.43
CA VAL A 318 17.01 32.52 12.14
C VAL A 318 15.48 32.42 12.11
N PHE A 319 14.91 31.45 12.83
CA PHE A 319 13.46 31.24 12.93
C PHE A 319 12.82 32.05 14.08
N GLN A 320 13.57 32.41 15.12
CA GLN A 320 13.08 33.34 16.16
C GLN A 320 12.95 34.77 15.62
N GLU A 321 13.87 35.20 14.74
CA GLU A 321 13.81 36.49 14.07
C GLU A 321 12.60 36.66 13.16
N ASP A 322 12.25 35.64 12.42
CA ASP A 322 11.07 35.56 11.51
C ASP A 322 10.53 34.13 11.44
N PRO A 323 9.53 33.76 12.26
CA PRO A 323 8.97 32.42 12.25
C PRO A 323 8.31 32.01 10.91
N VAL A 324 7.92 32.96 10.04
CA VAL A 324 7.40 32.66 8.68
C VAL A 324 8.44 31.90 7.85
N ARG A 325 9.71 32.07 8.15
CA ARG A 325 10.82 31.33 7.51
C ARG A 325 10.69 29.82 7.66
N LEU A 326 9.95 29.32 8.66
CA LEU A 326 9.66 27.89 8.81
C LEU A 326 8.83 27.31 7.65
N ILE A 327 8.02 28.13 7.00
CA ILE A 327 7.29 27.76 5.78
C ILE A 327 8.10 28.13 4.54
N ARG A 328 8.69 29.34 4.55
CA ARG A 328 9.39 29.91 3.42
C ARG A 328 10.63 29.12 2.99
N ILE A 329 11.31 28.46 3.95
CA ILE A 329 12.51 27.65 3.67
C ILE A 329 12.22 26.51 2.69
N PHE A 330 11.04 25.88 2.76
CA PHE A 330 10.64 24.81 1.86
C PHE A 330 10.35 25.34 0.45
N ARG A 331 9.74 26.53 0.35
CA ARG A 331 9.58 27.22 -0.93
C ARG A 331 10.95 27.54 -1.55
N LEU A 332 11.90 28.03 -0.77
CA LEU A 332 13.26 28.28 -1.24
C LEU A 332 13.97 27.00 -1.68
N ALA A 333 13.83 25.91 -0.91
CA ALA A 333 14.38 24.60 -1.26
C ALA A 333 13.83 24.12 -2.62
N GLN A 334 12.53 24.23 -2.84
CA GLN A 334 11.88 23.90 -4.12
C GLN A 334 12.40 24.79 -5.25
N GLN A 335 12.38 26.11 -5.07
CA GLN A 335 12.78 27.09 -6.07
C GLN A 335 14.21 26.92 -6.57
N PHE A 336 15.13 26.52 -5.67
CA PHE A 336 16.55 26.34 -6.01
C PHE A 336 16.92 24.87 -6.29
N GLY A 337 15.96 23.94 -6.23
CA GLY A 337 16.23 22.51 -6.28
C GLY A 337 17.28 22.10 -5.23
N ALA A 338 17.21 22.71 -4.03
CA ALA A 338 18.21 22.58 -2.98
C ALA A 338 17.75 21.62 -1.88
N LYS A 339 18.71 20.93 -1.27
CA LYS A 339 18.48 20.12 -0.06
C LYS A 339 18.75 20.96 1.19
N LEU A 340 18.01 20.72 2.25
CA LEU A 340 18.28 21.27 3.57
C LEU A 340 19.43 20.48 4.21
N ASP A 341 20.43 21.16 4.78
CA ASP A 341 21.47 20.46 5.52
C ASP A 341 20.92 19.90 6.86
N SER A 342 21.67 18.99 7.47
CA SER A 342 21.26 18.29 8.69
C SER A 342 21.04 19.25 9.88
N ASP A 343 21.89 20.28 10.00
CA ASP A 343 21.78 21.23 11.11
C ASP A 343 20.58 22.14 10.94
N LEU A 344 20.29 22.56 9.71
CA LEU A 344 19.09 23.34 9.41
C LEU A 344 17.82 22.52 9.61
N ARG A 345 17.81 21.25 9.20
CA ARG A 345 16.67 20.34 9.47
C ARG A 345 16.42 20.18 10.97
N PHE A 346 17.49 20.01 11.75
CA PHE A 346 17.41 19.97 13.20
C PHE A 346 16.87 21.29 13.78
N LEU A 347 17.37 22.42 13.28
CA LEU A 347 16.91 23.74 13.73
C LEU A 347 15.44 23.97 13.40
N ILE A 348 14.95 23.53 12.23
CA ILE A 348 13.53 23.56 11.86
C ILE A 348 12.70 22.77 12.87
N THR A 349 13.07 21.49 13.11
CA THR A 349 12.32 20.61 14.03
C THR A 349 12.23 21.20 15.43
N ARG A 350 13.31 21.79 15.92
CA ARG A 350 13.35 22.46 17.24
C ARG A 350 12.50 23.73 17.27
N SER A 351 12.31 24.39 16.15
CA SER A 351 11.61 25.67 16.04
C SER A 351 10.11 25.51 15.71
N ILE A 352 9.59 24.29 15.57
CA ILE A 352 8.17 24.00 15.32
C ILE A 352 7.22 24.71 16.30
N PRO A 353 7.52 24.79 17.62
CA PRO A 353 6.66 25.52 18.57
C PRO A 353 6.45 27.00 18.24
N LEU A 354 7.32 27.62 17.42
CA LEU A 354 7.17 28.98 16.92
C LEU A 354 6.04 29.15 15.90
N ILE A 355 5.54 28.03 15.31
CA ILE A 355 4.36 28.04 14.46
C ILE A 355 3.14 28.08 15.40
N ASP A 356 2.77 29.24 15.82
CA ASP A 356 1.61 29.56 16.64
C ASP A 356 0.43 30.05 15.78
N HIS A 357 -0.64 30.48 16.44
CA HIS A 357 -1.84 30.97 15.76
C HIS A 357 -1.57 32.19 14.86
N SER A 358 -0.59 33.02 15.18
CA SER A 358 -0.21 34.22 14.40
C SER A 358 0.43 33.79 13.06
N ILE A 359 1.27 32.76 13.07
CA ILE A 359 1.93 32.24 11.86
C ILE A 359 0.95 31.44 11.01
N ILE A 360 0.09 30.63 11.64
CA ILE A 360 -0.96 29.89 10.95
C ILE A 360 -1.85 30.82 10.12
N ASN A 361 -2.20 32.02 10.64
CA ASN A 361 -3.03 33.00 9.97
C ASN A 361 -2.25 34.10 9.21
N SER A 362 -0.94 33.97 9.12
CA SER A 362 -0.09 34.96 8.43
C SER A 362 -0.29 34.91 6.90
N ALA A 363 -0.66 36.04 6.31
CA ALA A 363 -0.78 36.18 4.85
C ALA A 363 0.56 35.88 4.14
N SER A 364 1.70 36.18 4.76
CA SER A 364 3.03 35.89 4.20
C SER A 364 3.32 34.39 4.21
N ALA A 365 2.92 33.67 5.27
CA ALA A 365 3.02 32.22 5.34
C ALA A 365 2.09 31.56 4.31
N ALA A 366 0.84 32.02 4.20
CA ALA A 366 -0.14 31.57 3.20
C ALA A 366 0.38 31.75 1.76
N LYS A 367 0.94 32.92 1.45
CA LYS A 367 1.56 33.20 0.14
C LYS A 367 2.72 32.26 -0.16
N SER A 368 3.58 31.96 0.81
CA SER A 368 4.70 31.03 0.67
C SER A 368 4.23 29.60 0.46
N PHE A 369 3.23 29.15 1.22
CA PHE A 369 2.64 27.81 1.07
C PHE A 369 1.92 27.64 -0.27
N CYS A 370 1.07 28.58 -0.65
CA CYS A 370 0.41 28.54 -1.97
C CYS A 370 1.42 28.60 -3.12
N SER A 371 2.56 29.28 -2.94
CA SER A 371 3.63 29.28 -3.95
C SER A 371 4.24 27.88 -4.15
N ILE A 372 4.37 27.07 -3.08
CA ILE A 372 4.79 25.67 -3.19
C ILE A 372 3.79 24.90 -4.07
N LEU A 373 2.49 25.04 -3.81
CA LEU A 373 1.41 24.33 -4.52
C LEU A 373 1.25 24.80 -6.00
N ARG A 374 1.83 25.95 -6.38
CA ARG A 374 1.81 26.45 -7.77
C ARG A 374 2.96 25.91 -8.64
N SER A 375 3.76 25.00 -8.13
CA SER A 375 4.89 24.39 -8.88
C SER A 375 4.53 22.98 -9.33
N PRO A 376 3.82 22.80 -10.46
CA PRO A 376 3.30 21.50 -10.87
C PRO A 376 4.44 20.50 -11.11
N GLY A 377 4.25 19.27 -10.62
CA GLY A 377 5.22 18.18 -10.74
C GLY A 377 6.30 18.16 -9.64
N GLU A 378 6.36 19.18 -8.75
CA GLU A 378 7.39 19.30 -7.71
C GLU A 378 6.80 19.53 -6.30
N VAL A 379 5.52 19.26 -6.09
CA VAL A 379 4.82 19.56 -4.81
C VAL A 379 5.02 18.44 -3.79
N TYR A 380 4.89 17.19 -4.19
CA TYR A 380 5.01 16.03 -3.29
C TYR A 380 6.35 15.98 -2.54
N PRO A 381 7.53 16.15 -3.18
CA PRO A 381 8.81 16.10 -2.46
C PRO A 381 8.93 17.14 -1.35
N VAL A 382 8.24 18.28 -1.51
CA VAL A 382 8.25 19.36 -0.53
C VAL A 382 7.29 19.06 0.61
N LEU A 383 6.04 18.69 0.30
CA LEU A 383 5.04 18.41 1.32
C LEU A 383 5.38 17.19 2.17
N ILE A 384 5.97 16.13 1.59
CA ILE A 384 6.42 14.97 2.37
C ILE A 384 7.55 15.38 3.34
N GLN A 385 8.48 16.22 2.92
CA GLN A 385 9.53 16.73 3.78
C GLN A 385 8.98 17.61 4.91
N MET A 386 8.03 18.51 4.61
CA MET A 386 7.32 19.30 5.62
C MET A 386 6.57 18.41 6.62
N HIS A 387 5.95 17.34 6.14
CA HIS A 387 5.20 16.39 6.97
C HIS A 387 6.13 15.57 7.87
N GLU A 388 7.19 15.00 7.32
CA GLU A 388 8.18 14.23 8.08
C GLU A 388 8.83 15.05 9.18
N MET A 389 9.09 16.35 8.94
CA MET A 389 9.64 17.26 9.92
C MET A 389 8.59 17.82 10.89
N GLY A 390 7.30 17.52 10.73
CA GLY A 390 6.20 17.98 11.59
C GLY A 390 5.71 19.40 11.30
N VAL A 391 6.27 20.08 10.31
CA VAL A 391 5.90 21.44 9.93
C VAL A 391 4.53 21.50 9.28
N LEU A 392 4.21 20.55 8.38
CA LEU A 392 2.93 20.56 7.67
C LEU A 392 1.74 20.46 8.62
N GLY A 393 1.74 19.48 9.52
CA GLY A 393 0.65 19.29 10.48
C GLY A 393 0.57 20.39 11.56
N ARG A 394 1.67 21.09 11.83
CA ARG A 394 1.66 22.25 12.74
C ARG A 394 1.12 23.50 12.06
N TYR A 395 1.44 23.70 10.76
CA TYR A 395 0.96 24.84 9.97
C TYR A 395 -0.50 24.67 9.51
N LEU A 396 -0.89 23.44 9.22
CA LEU A 396 -2.26 23.02 8.93
C LEU A 396 -2.72 22.05 10.02
N PRO A 397 -3.18 22.54 11.19
CA PRO A 397 -3.62 21.68 12.30
C PRO A 397 -4.72 20.70 11.89
N GLU A 398 -5.55 21.10 10.95
CA GLU A 398 -6.63 20.31 10.39
C GLU A 398 -6.08 19.07 9.63
N PHE A 399 -5.02 19.24 8.85
CA PHE A 399 -4.28 18.12 8.25
C PHE A 399 -3.48 17.34 9.32
N GLY A 400 -2.97 18.06 10.33
CA GLY A 400 -2.27 17.44 11.46
C GLY A 400 -3.11 16.40 12.19
N ALA A 401 -4.42 16.60 12.27
CA ALA A 401 -5.36 15.65 12.86
C ALA A 401 -5.47 14.31 12.12
N LEU A 402 -5.13 14.29 10.83
CA LEU A 402 -5.06 13.05 10.02
C LEU A 402 -3.77 12.26 10.25
N THR A 403 -2.79 12.83 10.95
CA THR A 403 -1.46 12.21 11.10
C THR A 403 -1.57 10.88 11.84
N CYS A 404 -1.06 9.81 11.20
CA CYS A 404 -1.11 8.45 11.71
C CYS A 404 -2.55 7.90 11.93
N MET A 405 -3.57 8.52 11.32
CA MET A 405 -4.94 8.05 11.41
C MET A 405 -5.13 6.84 10.49
N VAL A 406 -5.59 5.74 11.07
CA VAL A 406 -5.91 4.50 10.35
C VAL A 406 -7.38 4.52 9.94
N GLN A 407 -7.67 4.02 8.77
CA GLN A 407 -9.03 3.79 8.31
C GLN A 407 -9.19 2.29 8.09
N HIS A 408 -10.11 1.67 8.83
CA HIS A 408 -10.45 0.26 8.68
C HIS A 408 -11.39 0.04 7.50
N GLU A 409 -11.00 0.51 6.32
CA GLU A 409 -11.63 0.14 5.07
C GLU A 409 -10.70 -0.82 4.31
N TYR A 410 -11.22 -1.94 3.84
CA TYR A 410 -10.46 -3.01 3.16
C TYR A 410 -9.64 -2.55 1.94
N TYR A 411 -9.90 -1.34 1.45
CA TYR A 411 -9.26 -0.78 0.25
C TYR A 411 -8.06 0.11 0.56
N HIS A 412 -7.96 0.66 1.78
CA HIS A 412 -6.89 1.57 2.15
C HIS A 412 -5.65 0.79 2.60
N ARG A 413 -4.52 1.05 1.95
CA ARG A 413 -3.23 0.44 2.31
C ARG A 413 -2.41 1.32 3.25
N TYR A 414 -2.78 2.59 3.37
CA TYR A 414 -2.00 3.63 4.03
C TYR A 414 -2.86 4.38 5.06
N THR A 415 -2.19 5.08 6.00
CA THR A 415 -2.85 6.06 6.89
C THR A 415 -3.42 7.23 6.09
N ALA A 416 -4.38 7.97 6.66
CA ALA A 416 -5.08 9.06 5.98
C ALA A 416 -4.13 10.17 5.49
N ASP A 417 -3.17 10.57 6.32
CA ASP A 417 -2.13 11.54 5.96
C ASP A 417 -1.22 11.05 4.81
N ALA A 418 -0.79 9.80 4.87
CA ALA A 418 0.03 9.21 3.83
C ALA A 418 -0.76 9.03 2.53
N HIS A 419 -2.04 8.63 2.59
CA HIS A 419 -2.93 8.56 1.45
C HIS A 419 -3.00 9.92 0.75
N VAL A 420 -3.36 10.99 1.46
CA VAL A 420 -3.44 12.36 0.92
C VAL A 420 -2.14 12.77 0.23
N LEU A 421 -0.99 12.56 0.86
CA LEU A 421 0.29 12.91 0.23
C LEU A 421 0.59 12.06 -1.01
N ARG A 422 0.19 10.80 -1.04
CA ARG A 422 0.35 9.94 -2.21
C ARG A 422 -0.55 10.35 -3.38
N THR A 423 -1.76 10.83 -3.12
CA THR A 423 -2.62 11.41 -4.18
C THR A 423 -1.92 12.60 -4.87
N ILE A 424 -1.26 13.45 -4.08
CA ILE A 424 -0.45 14.57 -4.58
C ILE A 424 0.76 14.07 -5.40
N ARG A 425 1.40 12.97 -4.99
CA ARG A 425 2.47 12.34 -5.78
C ARG A 425 1.97 11.89 -7.16
N HIS A 426 0.76 11.36 -7.24
CA HIS A 426 0.18 10.97 -8.52
C HIS A 426 -0.18 12.18 -9.38
N LEU A 427 -0.63 13.28 -8.78
CA LEU A 427 -0.84 14.53 -9.50
C LEU A 427 0.48 15.11 -10.05
N ASP A 428 1.56 15.08 -9.27
CA ASP A 428 2.90 15.48 -9.76
C ASP A 428 3.31 14.68 -11.01
N ARG A 429 3.01 13.38 -11.04
CA ARG A 429 3.28 12.54 -12.22
C ARG A 429 2.41 12.91 -13.42
N VAL A 430 1.15 13.27 -13.22
CA VAL A 430 0.27 13.78 -14.30
C VAL A 430 0.90 15.02 -14.96
N PHE A 431 1.53 15.90 -14.19
CA PHE A 431 2.18 17.10 -14.73
C PHE A 431 3.59 16.86 -15.33
N SER A 432 4.25 15.73 -15.01
CA SER A 432 5.66 15.52 -15.39
C SER A 432 5.90 14.95 -16.80
N LYS A 433 4.86 14.61 -17.54
CA LYS A 433 4.88 14.16 -18.96
C LYS A 433 5.74 12.92 -19.28
N HIS A 434 6.11 12.11 -18.32
CA HIS A 434 7.09 11.04 -18.54
C HIS A 434 6.49 9.63 -18.66
N ASP A 435 5.14 9.52 -18.68
CA ASP A 435 4.48 8.24 -18.65
C ASP A 435 3.19 8.25 -19.47
N ASP A 436 3.03 7.33 -20.42
CA ASP A 436 1.85 7.23 -21.29
C ASP A 436 0.53 7.06 -20.50
N GLU A 437 0.62 6.43 -19.32
CA GLU A 437 -0.52 6.25 -18.42
C GLU A 437 -1.07 7.61 -17.91
N TYR A 438 -0.18 8.55 -17.59
CA TYR A 438 -0.55 9.87 -17.04
C TYR A 438 -0.86 10.92 -18.13
N GLY A 439 -0.34 10.78 -19.33
CA GLY A 439 -0.46 11.76 -20.41
C GLY A 439 -1.90 12.02 -20.88
N ARG A 440 -2.81 11.07 -20.65
CA ARG A 440 -4.24 11.25 -20.95
C ARG A 440 -4.89 12.30 -20.03
N TYR A 441 -4.56 12.23 -18.73
CA TYR A 441 -5.07 13.16 -17.73
C TYR A 441 -4.46 14.55 -17.88
N GLU A 442 -3.18 14.63 -18.27
CA GLU A 442 -2.52 15.89 -18.57
C GLU A 442 -3.20 16.66 -19.70
N LYS A 443 -3.58 15.98 -20.81
CA LYS A 443 -4.29 16.61 -21.93
C LYS A 443 -5.58 17.30 -21.50
N GLU A 444 -6.28 16.76 -20.52
CA GLU A 444 -7.50 17.37 -19.99
C GLU A 444 -7.21 18.59 -19.11
N LEU A 445 -6.03 18.63 -18.44
CA LEU A 445 -5.60 19.76 -17.60
C LEU A 445 -5.05 20.95 -18.40
N GLN A 446 -4.58 20.75 -19.65
CA GLN A 446 -4.03 21.83 -20.48
C GLN A 446 -5.08 22.89 -20.88
N LYS A 447 -6.36 22.64 -20.62
CA LYS A 447 -7.49 23.48 -21.03
C LYS A 447 -7.93 24.52 -19.96
N ASN A 448 -7.02 25.08 -19.15
CA ASN A 448 -7.19 26.23 -18.23
C ASN A 448 -7.25 25.93 -16.71
N ASP A 449 -6.92 24.75 -16.24
CA ASP A 449 -7.01 24.47 -14.80
C ASP A 449 -5.75 24.94 -14.04
N ALA A 450 -5.93 25.85 -13.12
CA ALA A 450 -4.84 26.30 -12.27
C ALA A 450 -4.34 25.12 -11.41
N PRO A 451 -3.05 24.74 -11.47
CA PRO A 451 -2.50 23.64 -10.67
C PRO A 451 -2.82 23.72 -9.18
N LEU A 452 -2.84 24.95 -8.65
CA LEU A 452 -3.18 25.23 -7.26
C LEU A 452 -4.51 24.60 -6.81
N LEU A 453 -5.56 24.62 -7.66
CA LEU A 453 -6.87 24.09 -7.31
C LEU A 453 -6.81 22.59 -7.02
N LEU A 454 -6.20 21.84 -7.95
CA LEU A 454 -6.09 20.38 -7.79
C LEU A 454 -5.25 19.98 -6.60
N TYR A 455 -4.12 20.65 -6.34
CA TYR A 455 -3.32 20.39 -5.16
C TYR A 455 -4.07 20.71 -3.86
N LEU A 456 -4.86 21.80 -3.81
CA LEU A 456 -5.71 22.10 -2.66
C LEU A 456 -6.85 21.09 -2.51
N ILE A 457 -7.49 20.69 -3.61
CA ILE A 457 -8.53 19.65 -3.58
C ILE A 457 -7.95 18.36 -2.99
N LEU A 458 -6.83 17.85 -3.53
CA LEU A 458 -6.21 16.62 -3.05
C LEU A 458 -5.68 16.74 -1.61
N LEU A 459 -5.20 17.90 -1.20
CA LEU A 459 -4.73 18.10 0.18
C LEU A 459 -5.89 18.10 1.19
N LEU A 460 -7.10 18.54 0.76
CA LEU A 460 -8.24 18.79 1.65
C LEU A 460 -9.41 17.82 1.48
N HIS A 461 -9.44 16.94 0.46
CA HIS A 461 -10.61 16.10 0.15
C HIS A 461 -11.05 15.21 1.32
N ASP A 462 -10.10 14.69 2.07
CA ASP A 462 -10.30 13.76 3.18
C ASP A 462 -10.20 14.39 4.56
N ILE A 463 -10.06 15.73 4.64
CA ILE A 463 -9.78 16.42 5.90
C ILE A 463 -10.91 16.25 6.93
N GLY A 464 -12.12 15.99 6.47
CA GLY A 464 -13.28 15.72 7.32
C GLY A 464 -13.22 14.40 8.09
N LYS A 465 -12.35 13.48 7.70
CA LYS A 465 -12.15 12.20 8.38
C LYS A 465 -11.62 12.38 9.82
N ALA A 466 -10.96 13.49 10.11
CA ALA A 466 -10.53 13.85 11.45
C ALA A 466 -11.68 13.94 12.49
N GLU A 467 -12.91 14.14 12.04
CA GLU A 467 -14.12 14.17 12.89
C GLU A 467 -15.01 12.93 12.73
N GLY A 468 -14.51 11.88 12.08
CA GLY A 468 -15.18 10.61 11.85
C GLY A 468 -15.38 10.29 10.38
N VAL A 469 -15.34 9.01 10.04
CA VAL A 469 -15.43 8.53 8.65
C VAL A 469 -16.82 8.75 8.06
N LYS A 470 -17.86 8.59 8.86
CA LYS A 470 -19.23 8.87 8.42
C LYS A 470 -19.42 10.38 8.21
N SER A 471 -19.90 10.77 7.03
CA SER A 471 -20.13 12.19 6.65
C SER A 471 -18.85 13.04 6.56
N HIS A 472 -17.67 12.43 6.33
CA HIS A 472 -16.42 13.16 6.17
C HIS A 472 -16.44 14.17 5.01
N ASP A 473 -17.25 13.94 3.99
CA ASP A 473 -17.52 14.83 2.86
C ASP A 473 -18.18 16.15 3.33
N VAL A 474 -19.17 16.09 4.24
CA VAL A 474 -19.83 17.26 4.83
C VAL A 474 -18.88 18.00 5.77
N ASN A 475 -18.23 17.26 6.68
CA ASN A 475 -17.27 17.80 7.62
C ASN A 475 -16.07 18.42 6.87
N GLY A 476 -15.64 17.78 5.78
CA GLY A 476 -14.57 18.28 4.93
C GLY A 476 -14.84 19.67 4.37
N VAL A 477 -16.04 19.92 3.86
CA VAL A 477 -16.45 21.26 3.39
C VAL A 477 -16.37 22.31 4.51
N ARG A 478 -16.91 21.97 5.69
CA ARG A 478 -16.93 22.88 6.85
C ARG A 478 -15.52 23.20 7.34
N ILE A 479 -14.61 22.22 7.34
CA ILE A 479 -13.22 22.38 7.76
C ILE A 479 -12.40 23.11 6.69
N ALA A 480 -12.62 22.82 5.41
CA ALA A 480 -11.85 23.42 4.31
C ALA A 480 -12.16 24.89 4.08
N GLN A 481 -13.41 25.35 4.30
CA GLN A 481 -13.82 26.73 4.05
C GLN A 481 -12.96 27.78 4.79
N PRO A 482 -12.68 27.68 6.10
CA PRO A 482 -11.78 28.59 6.80
C PRO A 482 -10.34 28.56 6.26
N ILE A 483 -9.85 27.39 5.84
CA ILE A 483 -8.51 27.24 5.27
C ILE A 483 -8.41 28.00 3.95
N LEU A 484 -9.39 27.87 3.07
CA LEU A 484 -9.44 28.55 1.79
C LEU A 484 -9.51 30.08 1.95
N ASN A 485 -10.26 30.57 2.96
CA ASN A 485 -10.29 31.99 3.33
C ASN A 485 -8.91 32.46 3.82
N ARG A 486 -8.25 31.70 4.70
CA ARG A 486 -6.91 31.95 5.19
C ARG A 486 -5.86 32.02 4.07
N PHE A 487 -6.02 31.21 3.02
CA PHE A 487 -5.16 31.21 1.83
C PHE A 487 -5.54 32.27 0.80
N ASN A 488 -6.56 33.08 1.06
CA ASN A 488 -7.07 34.12 0.16
C ASN A 488 -7.40 33.58 -1.25
N ILE A 489 -8.06 32.42 -1.31
CA ILE A 489 -8.56 31.83 -2.55
C ILE A 489 -9.80 32.58 -3.02
N GLY A 490 -9.90 32.87 -4.32
CA GLY A 490 -11.06 33.57 -4.91
C GLY A 490 -12.37 32.78 -4.73
N ARG A 491 -13.50 33.47 -4.62
CA ARG A 491 -14.81 32.86 -4.31
C ARG A 491 -15.22 31.78 -5.29
N GLU A 492 -15.07 32.00 -6.57
CA GLU A 492 -15.40 31.01 -7.62
C GLU A 492 -14.54 29.74 -7.47
N GLN A 493 -13.24 29.91 -7.23
CA GLN A 493 -12.33 28.79 -6.97
C GLN A 493 -12.66 28.04 -5.68
N GLN A 494 -13.08 28.77 -4.64
CA GLN A 494 -13.56 28.13 -3.38
C GLN A 494 -14.78 27.26 -3.66
N GLU A 495 -15.77 27.75 -4.41
CA GLU A 495 -16.97 27.01 -4.75
C GLU A 495 -16.64 25.71 -5.51
N GLN A 496 -15.69 25.77 -6.46
CA GLN A 496 -15.20 24.58 -7.18
C GLN A 496 -14.51 23.57 -6.25
N ILE A 497 -13.58 24.03 -5.41
CA ILE A 497 -12.85 23.17 -4.46
C ILE A 497 -13.83 22.49 -3.50
N LEU A 498 -14.75 23.26 -2.90
CA LEU A 498 -15.72 22.73 -1.93
C LEU A 498 -16.73 21.77 -2.59
N PHE A 499 -17.13 22.02 -3.83
CA PHE A 499 -17.94 21.07 -4.60
C PHE A 499 -17.23 19.74 -4.76
N ILE A 500 -15.93 19.75 -5.13
CA ILE A 500 -15.18 18.50 -5.30
C ILE A 500 -15.00 17.79 -3.96
N ILE A 501 -14.63 18.49 -2.89
CA ILE A 501 -14.50 17.91 -1.53
C ILE A 501 -15.81 17.23 -1.12
N ARG A 502 -16.96 17.88 -1.33
CA ARG A 502 -18.27 17.33 -1.02
C ARG A 502 -18.60 16.06 -1.81
N ASN A 503 -18.11 15.96 -3.03
CA ASN A 503 -18.56 14.99 -4.01
C ASN A 503 -17.45 14.09 -4.56
N HIS A 504 -16.28 14.07 -3.90
CA HIS A 504 -15.07 13.38 -4.43
C HIS A 504 -15.30 11.89 -4.71
N LEU A 505 -16.14 11.20 -3.96
CA LEU A 505 -16.46 9.79 -4.16
C LEU A 505 -17.54 9.55 -5.23
N LYS A 506 -18.26 10.61 -5.70
CA LYS A 506 -19.42 10.43 -6.58
C LYS A 506 -19.05 9.84 -7.93
N MET A 507 -17.98 10.30 -8.57
CA MET A 507 -17.59 9.79 -9.88
C MET A 507 -17.22 8.30 -9.84
N ALA A 508 -16.45 7.88 -8.83
CA ALA A 508 -16.11 6.48 -8.60
C ALA A 508 -17.37 5.64 -8.37
N ARG A 509 -18.28 6.11 -7.51
CA ARG A 509 -19.56 5.44 -7.25
C ARG A 509 -20.42 5.30 -8.51
N PHE A 510 -20.42 6.32 -9.39
CA PHE A 510 -21.20 6.25 -10.62
C PHE A 510 -20.71 5.13 -11.55
N TRP A 511 -19.44 5.10 -11.89
CA TRP A 511 -18.94 4.03 -12.78
C TRP A 511 -18.88 2.64 -12.12
N GLN A 512 -18.88 2.57 -10.79
CA GLN A 512 -18.98 1.29 -10.07
C GLN A 512 -20.42 0.77 -10.03
N ARG A 513 -21.40 1.64 -9.78
CA ARG A 513 -22.79 1.27 -9.46
C ARG A 513 -23.72 1.26 -10.65
N PHE A 514 -23.51 2.16 -11.60
CA PHE A 514 -24.45 2.33 -12.72
C PHE A 514 -23.95 1.69 -14.00
N ASN A 515 -24.91 1.24 -14.82
CA ASN A 515 -24.60 0.79 -16.17
C ASN A 515 -24.21 2.00 -17.03
N LEU A 516 -22.93 2.10 -17.41
CA LEU A 516 -22.45 3.19 -18.25
C LEU A 516 -22.98 3.11 -19.69
N ASP A 517 -23.50 1.96 -20.08
CA ASP A 517 -24.09 1.76 -21.40
C ASP A 517 -25.51 2.34 -21.50
N ASP A 518 -26.13 2.75 -20.38
CA ASP A 518 -27.37 3.50 -20.37
C ASP A 518 -27.08 5.00 -20.56
N PRO A 519 -27.56 5.64 -21.64
CA PRO A 519 -27.38 7.06 -21.87
C PRO A 519 -27.85 7.96 -20.72
N LYS A 520 -28.86 7.50 -19.98
CA LYS A 520 -29.40 8.21 -18.80
C LYS A 520 -28.37 8.34 -17.68
N THR A 521 -27.42 7.40 -17.58
CA THR A 521 -26.36 7.48 -16.58
C THR A 521 -25.50 8.73 -16.81
N ALA A 522 -25.01 8.94 -18.03
CA ALA A 522 -24.21 10.12 -18.38
C ALA A 522 -25.01 11.43 -18.23
N ALA A 523 -26.25 11.44 -18.68
CA ALA A 523 -27.14 12.61 -18.55
C ALA A 523 -27.42 12.96 -17.06
N SER A 524 -27.66 11.94 -16.21
CA SER A 524 -27.85 12.13 -14.77
C SER A 524 -26.59 12.68 -14.11
N PHE A 525 -25.41 12.18 -14.52
CA PHE A 525 -24.13 12.67 -14.00
C PHE A 525 -23.81 14.09 -14.47
N ALA A 526 -24.11 14.44 -15.74
CA ALA A 526 -23.97 15.80 -16.26
C ALA A 526 -24.84 16.79 -15.48
N LYS A 527 -26.10 16.43 -15.25
CA LYS A 527 -27.03 17.25 -14.44
C LYS A 527 -26.53 17.44 -13.00
N PHE A 528 -25.85 16.43 -12.43
CA PHE A 528 -25.28 16.51 -11.09
C PHE A 528 -24.05 17.42 -11.05
N VAL A 529 -23.16 17.32 -12.03
CA VAL A 529 -21.90 18.09 -12.05
C VAL A 529 -22.12 19.55 -12.50
N GLU A 530 -23.06 19.77 -13.40
CA GLU A 530 -23.52 21.06 -13.94
C GLU A 530 -22.49 21.86 -14.77
N ASP A 531 -21.20 21.55 -14.65
CA ASP A 531 -20.12 22.34 -15.24
C ASP A 531 -18.98 21.43 -15.77
N PRO A 532 -18.56 21.61 -17.06
CA PRO A 532 -17.45 20.86 -17.63
C PRO A 532 -16.11 21.00 -16.88
N GLN A 533 -15.87 22.15 -16.21
CA GLN A 533 -14.66 22.38 -15.45
C GLN A 533 -14.66 21.58 -14.15
N LYS A 534 -15.79 21.57 -13.43
CA LYS A 534 -15.96 20.69 -12.25
C LYS A 534 -15.80 19.21 -12.65
N LEU A 535 -16.32 18.82 -13.82
CA LEU A 535 -16.17 17.45 -14.33
C LEU A 535 -14.69 17.08 -14.55
N ARG A 536 -13.89 17.96 -15.17
CA ARG A 536 -12.44 17.73 -15.37
C ARG A 536 -11.69 17.60 -14.05
N LEU A 537 -11.95 18.51 -13.12
CA LEU A 537 -11.34 18.48 -11.79
C LEU A 537 -11.67 17.15 -11.06
N LEU A 538 -12.94 16.73 -11.10
CA LEU A 538 -13.39 15.50 -10.49
C LEU A 538 -12.78 14.25 -11.17
N TYR A 539 -12.61 14.28 -12.50
CA TYR A 539 -11.99 13.21 -13.28
C TYR A 539 -10.54 12.99 -12.88
N VAL A 540 -9.73 14.05 -12.84
CA VAL A 540 -8.32 13.95 -12.44
C VAL A 540 -8.18 13.62 -10.93
N HIS A 541 -9.03 14.25 -10.10
CA HIS A 541 -9.06 13.95 -8.66
C HIS A 541 -9.31 12.46 -8.42
N THR A 542 -10.39 11.88 -8.96
CA THR A 542 -10.77 10.47 -8.74
C THR A 542 -9.66 9.49 -9.15
N TYR A 543 -8.95 9.79 -10.24
CA TYR A 543 -7.78 9.00 -10.65
C TYR A 543 -6.64 9.05 -9.60
N CYS A 544 -6.25 10.27 -9.20
CA CYS A 544 -5.18 10.46 -8.22
C CYS A 544 -5.52 9.84 -6.87
N ASP A 545 -6.77 9.97 -6.43
CA ASP A 545 -7.29 9.43 -5.18
C ASP A 545 -7.23 7.89 -5.18
N ALA A 546 -7.77 7.23 -6.19
CA ALA A 546 -7.73 5.77 -6.31
C ALA A 546 -6.30 5.22 -6.35
N ARG A 547 -5.39 5.87 -7.10
CA ARG A 547 -3.96 5.50 -7.16
C ARG A 547 -3.22 5.76 -5.84
N GLY A 548 -3.66 6.76 -5.07
CA GLY A 548 -3.14 7.07 -3.74
C GLY A 548 -3.57 6.04 -2.69
N THR A 549 -4.73 5.41 -2.85
CA THR A 549 -5.30 4.44 -1.91
C THR A 549 -4.53 3.12 -1.89
N ALA A 550 -4.35 2.48 -3.04
CA ALA A 550 -3.50 1.28 -3.18
C ALA A 550 -3.00 1.13 -4.62
N PRO A 551 -1.76 0.61 -4.84
CA PRO A 551 -1.21 0.42 -6.17
C PRO A 551 -2.03 -0.52 -7.07
N THR A 552 -2.69 -1.52 -6.47
CA THR A 552 -3.49 -2.53 -7.14
C THR A 552 -4.95 -2.11 -7.36
N LEU A 553 -5.38 -1.01 -6.77
CA LEU A 553 -6.78 -0.57 -6.84
C LEU A 553 -7.17 -0.07 -8.23
N TRP A 554 -6.23 0.48 -9.00
CA TRP A 554 -6.44 0.98 -10.36
C TRP A 554 -5.87 0.01 -11.40
N ASN A 555 -6.69 -0.37 -12.36
CA ASN A 555 -6.32 -1.21 -13.49
C ASN A 555 -6.93 -0.69 -14.79
N ASN A 556 -6.56 -1.25 -15.94
CA ASN A 556 -7.02 -0.80 -17.24
C ASN A 556 -8.54 -0.84 -17.41
N HIS A 557 -9.22 -1.82 -16.80
CA HIS A 557 -10.68 -1.91 -16.83
C HIS A 557 -11.33 -0.73 -16.10
N LYS A 558 -10.88 -0.40 -14.89
CA LYS A 558 -11.36 0.76 -14.11
C LYS A 558 -11.06 2.07 -14.84
N ASP A 559 -9.87 2.18 -15.46
CA ASP A 559 -9.51 3.33 -16.29
C ASP A 559 -10.47 3.51 -17.47
N THR A 560 -10.81 2.42 -18.16
CA THR A 560 -11.80 2.43 -19.26
C THR A 560 -13.17 2.88 -18.77
N LEU A 561 -13.68 2.35 -17.66
CA LEU A 561 -14.97 2.77 -17.09
C LEU A 561 -14.97 4.25 -16.70
N HIS A 562 -13.92 4.69 -16.05
CA HIS A 562 -13.74 6.07 -15.60
C HIS A 562 -13.73 7.05 -16.78
N ARG A 563 -12.95 6.71 -17.82
CA ARG A 563 -12.90 7.48 -19.07
C ARG A 563 -14.24 7.48 -19.80
N THR A 564 -14.92 6.34 -19.88
CA THR A 564 -16.23 6.22 -20.53
C THR A 564 -17.24 7.14 -19.88
N LEU A 565 -17.32 7.15 -18.54
CA LEU A 565 -18.21 8.08 -17.83
C LEU A 565 -17.84 9.53 -18.13
N TYR A 566 -16.53 9.88 -18.07
CA TYR A 566 -16.04 11.22 -18.33
C TYR A 566 -16.44 11.72 -19.72
N VAL A 567 -16.08 10.96 -20.78
CA VAL A 567 -16.32 11.35 -22.17
C VAL A 567 -17.82 11.50 -22.45
N ARG A 568 -18.63 10.51 -22.04
CA ARG A 568 -20.09 10.56 -22.26
C ARG A 568 -20.78 11.68 -21.49
N THR A 569 -20.27 12.01 -20.29
CA THR A 569 -20.78 13.15 -19.53
C THR A 569 -20.39 14.47 -20.17
N LEU A 570 -19.14 14.56 -20.68
CA LEU A 570 -18.69 15.76 -21.38
C LEU A 570 -19.51 16.04 -22.64
N GLU A 571 -19.93 14.99 -23.35
CA GLU A 571 -20.81 15.08 -24.51
C GLU A 571 -22.18 15.68 -24.14
N GLN A 572 -22.71 15.40 -22.95
CA GLN A 572 -24.01 15.93 -22.50
C GLN A 572 -24.01 17.45 -22.28
N PHE A 573 -22.87 18.12 -22.29
CA PHE A 573 -22.78 19.58 -22.25
C PHE A 573 -22.81 20.21 -23.68
N GLN A 574 -23.01 19.39 -24.75
CA GLN A 574 -23.26 19.81 -26.11
C GLN A 574 -24.78 19.81 -26.34
N ASP A 575 -25.23 20.38 -27.49
CA ASP A 575 -26.65 20.41 -27.84
C ASP A 575 -27.26 19.00 -27.96
N ASP A 576 -28.40 18.76 -27.30
CA ASP A 576 -29.09 17.47 -27.29
C ASP A 576 -29.45 16.95 -28.67
N GLU A 577 -29.83 17.84 -29.61
CA GLU A 577 -30.14 17.48 -31.00
C GLU A 577 -28.91 16.93 -31.75
N ILE A 578 -27.74 17.48 -31.48
CA ILE A 578 -26.48 17.05 -32.10
C ILE A 578 -26.08 15.67 -31.57
N ILE A 579 -26.31 15.40 -30.29
CA ILE A 579 -25.98 14.12 -29.66
C ILE A 579 -26.89 13.01 -30.20
N GLU A 580 -28.18 13.28 -30.26
CA GLU A 580 -29.17 12.31 -30.75
C GLU A 580 -28.94 11.99 -32.25
N GLN A 581 -28.62 12.99 -33.05
CA GLN A 581 -28.27 12.78 -34.46
C GLN A 581 -26.99 11.93 -34.60
N LYS A 582 -25.94 12.24 -33.87
CA LYS A 582 -24.69 11.43 -33.86
C LYS A 582 -24.92 9.96 -33.49
N ARG A 583 -25.81 9.68 -32.54
CA ARG A 583 -26.17 8.31 -32.15
C ARG A 583 -26.86 7.54 -33.25
N LYS A 584 -27.84 8.18 -33.90
CA LYS A 584 -28.55 7.59 -35.05
C LYS A 584 -27.62 7.36 -36.22
N ASP A 585 -26.74 8.30 -36.51
CA ASP A 585 -25.76 8.20 -37.60
C ASP A 585 -24.78 7.02 -37.30
N LEU A 586 -24.30 6.89 -36.06
CA LEU A 586 -23.40 5.77 -35.66
C LEU A 586 -24.07 4.40 -35.84
N ILE A 587 -25.31 4.23 -35.35
CA ILE A 587 -26.03 2.96 -35.47
C ILE A 587 -26.30 2.66 -36.96
N SER A 588 -26.65 3.68 -37.76
CA SER A 588 -26.91 3.53 -39.21
C SER A 588 -25.63 3.14 -39.95
N MET A 589 -24.48 3.73 -39.62
CA MET A 589 -23.19 3.35 -40.20
C MET A 589 -22.80 1.91 -39.84
N LEU A 590 -22.88 1.54 -38.57
CA LEU A 590 -22.59 0.17 -38.11
C LEU A 590 -23.51 -0.85 -38.81
N HIS A 591 -24.79 -0.55 -38.95
CA HIS A 591 -25.74 -1.38 -39.64
C HIS A 591 -25.36 -1.61 -41.09
N GLN A 592 -25.02 -0.53 -41.81
CA GLN A 592 -24.60 -0.57 -43.20
C GLN A 592 -23.28 -1.35 -43.37
N GLU A 593 -22.27 -1.08 -42.53
CA GLU A 593 -20.98 -1.78 -42.58
C GLU A 593 -21.12 -3.28 -42.34
N ILE A 594 -21.96 -3.69 -41.38
CA ILE A 594 -22.22 -5.11 -41.08
C ILE A 594 -23.02 -5.77 -42.22
N LEU A 595 -23.99 -5.08 -42.83
CA LEU A 595 -24.73 -5.60 -43.96
C LEU A 595 -23.87 -5.78 -45.24
N GLU A 596 -22.91 -4.90 -45.47
CA GLU A 596 -21.98 -4.96 -46.59
C GLU A 596 -20.89 -6.03 -46.40
N LYS A 597 -20.51 -6.27 -45.16
CA LYS A 597 -19.51 -7.26 -44.75
C LYS A 597 -20.15 -8.66 -44.75
N LYS A 598 -19.89 -9.50 -45.78
CA LYS A 598 -20.31 -10.90 -45.74
C LYS A 598 -19.74 -11.63 -44.50
N ILE A 599 -20.57 -11.91 -43.48
CA ILE A 599 -20.18 -12.55 -42.25
C ILE A 599 -20.55 -14.05 -42.33
N GLY A 600 -19.70 -14.86 -43.00
CA GLY A 600 -19.93 -16.29 -43.14
C GLY A 600 -21.25 -16.62 -43.82
N ASP A 601 -22.04 -17.54 -43.23
CA ASP A 601 -23.34 -17.98 -43.76
C ASP A 601 -24.52 -17.18 -43.21
N ILE A 602 -24.29 -16.03 -42.60
CA ILE A 602 -25.34 -15.18 -41.97
C ILE A 602 -26.08 -14.42 -43.08
N SER A 603 -27.40 -14.54 -43.12
CA SER A 603 -28.26 -13.86 -44.09
C SER A 603 -28.47 -12.38 -43.73
N LYS A 604 -28.89 -11.58 -44.71
CA LYS A 604 -29.24 -10.19 -44.46
C LYS A 604 -30.41 -10.04 -43.48
N GLU A 605 -31.36 -10.94 -43.56
CA GLU A 605 -32.53 -11.03 -42.69
C GLU A 605 -32.13 -11.27 -41.22
N GLU A 606 -31.09 -12.05 -40.98
CA GLU A 606 -30.57 -12.30 -39.65
C GLU A 606 -29.87 -11.05 -39.06
N VAL A 607 -29.14 -10.29 -39.90
CA VAL A 607 -28.57 -9.00 -39.51
C VAL A 607 -29.68 -8.02 -39.14
N GLU A 608 -30.70 -7.87 -40.00
CA GLU A 608 -31.85 -7.01 -39.73
C GLU A 608 -32.58 -7.41 -38.43
N ALA A 609 -32.78 -8.71 -38.24
CA ALA A 609 -33.37 -9.23 -37.01
C ALA A 609 -32.52 -8.89 -35.78
N HIS A 610 -31.20 -9.00 -35.89
CA HIS A 610 -30.30 -8.66 -34.78
C HIS A 610 -30.41 -7.19 -34.39
N PHE A 611 -30.45 -6.27 -35.35
CA PHE A 611 -30.59 -4.84 -35.10
C PHE A 611 -32.00 -4.45 -34.60
N SER A 612 -33.06 -5.13 -35.02
CA SER A 612 -34.43 -4.83 -34.58
C SER A 612 -34.78 -5.40 -33.20
N LEU A 613 -34.15 -6.52 -32.81
CA LEU A 613 -34.45 -7.24 -31.58
C LEU A 613 -33.60 -6.79 -30.37
N LEU A 614 -32.47 -6.14 -30.61
CA LEU A 614 -31.60 -5.58 -29.57
C LEU A 614 -31.88 -4.10 -29.31
N PRO A 615 -31.69 -3.61 -28.10
CA PRO A 615 -31.85 -2.19 -27.77
C PRO A 615 -30.72 -1.35 -28.36
N GLU A 616 -30.99 -0.08 -28.72
CA GLU A 616 -29.99 0.87 -29.27
C GLU A 616 -28.71 0.96 -28.42
N ARG A 617 -28.86 0.91 -27.09
CA ARG A 617 -27.74 0.92 -26.13
C ARG A 617 -26.73 -0.19 -26.39
N TYR A 618 -27.13 -1.33 -26.93
CA TYR A 618 -26.24 -2.42 -27.30
C TYR A 618 -25.26 -1.99 -28.40
N PHE A 619 -25.75 -1.37 -29.47
CA PHE A 619 -24.92 -0.96 -30.60
C PHE A 619 -23.99 0.20 -30.30
N ILE A 620 -24.41 1.10 -29.40
CA ILE A 620 -23.59 2.24 -28.97
C ILE A 620 -22.40 1.79 -28.07
N ASN A 621 -22.53 0.63 -27.39
CA ASN A 621 -21.65 0.20 -26.31
C ASN A 621 -20.92 -1.11 -26.60
N THR A 622 -21.02 -1.62 -27.83
CA THR A 622 -20.39 -2.85 -28.26
C THR A 622 -19.59 -2.57 -29.54
N ASP A 623 -18.33 -2.96 -29.53
CA ASP A 623 -17.47 -2.77 -30.69
C ASP A 623 -17.96 -3.62 -31.86
N GLN A 624 -17.69 -3.17 -33.08
CA GLN A 624 -18.14 -3.85 -34.30
C GLN A 624 -17.72 -5.33 -34.34
N GLU A 625 -16.51 -5.65 -33.92
CA GLU A 625 -15.98 -7.01 -33.86
C GLU A 625 -16.79 -7.91 -32.91
N ASP A 626 -17.19 -7.36 -31.77
CA ASP A 626 -18.04 -8.06 -30.80
C ASP A 626 -19.48 -8.24 -31.33
N ILE A 627 -20.04 -7.23 -32.03
CA ILE A 627 -21.35 -7.34 -32.67
C ILE A 627 -21.33 -8.49 -33.70
N GLU A 628 -20.30 -8.57 -34.53
CA GLU A 628 -20.10 -9.64 -35.49
C GLU A 628 -19.94 -11.00 -34.82
N LEU A 629 -19.21 -11.06 -33.72
CA LEU A 629 -19.06 -12.28 -32.91
C LEU A 629 -20.41 -12.75 -32.33
N HIS A 630 -21.14 -11.82 -31.69
CA HIS A 630 -22.44 -12.12 -31.11
C HIS A 630 -23.45 -12.57 -32.18
N LEU A 631 -23.41 -11.97 -33.34
CA LEU A 631 -24.25 -12.36 -34.49
C LEU A 631 -23.95 -13.79 -34.92
N ARG A 632 -22.66 -14.20 -35.04
CA ARG A 632 -22.25 -15.58 -35.34
C ARG A 632 -22.68 -16.57 -34.25
N MET A 633 -22.57 -16.17 -33.00
CA MET A 633 -22.97 -17.01 -31.85
C MET A 633 -24.49 -17.21 -31.82
N VAL A 634 -25.28 -16.16 -32.11
CA VAL A 634 -26.73 -16.23 -32.20
C VAL A 634 -27.17 -17.14 -33.38
N ASN A 635 -26.57 -16.95 -34.58
CA ASN A 635 -26.82 -17.83 -35.72
C ASN A 635 -26.56 -19.30 -35.38
N LYS A 636 -25.43 -19.59 -34.71
CA LYS A 636 -25.10 -20.95 -34.29
C LYS A 636 -26.14 -21.51 -33.29
N LEU A 637 -26.63 -20.70 -32.34
CA LEU A 637 -27.69 -21.12 -31.42
C LEU A 637 -28.99 -21.37 -32.19
N LEU A 638 -29.41 -20.50 -33.10
CA LEU A 638 -30.63 -20.65 -33.92
C LEU A 638 -30.56 -21.90 -34.77
N THR A 639 -29.40 -22.25 -35.34
CA THR A 639 -29.20 -23.48 -36.07
C THR A 639 -29.37 -24.71 -35.19
N GLN A 640 -28.91 -24.69 -33.96
CA GLN A 640 -29.15 -25.75 -32.98
C GLN A 640 -30.63 -25.89 -32.62
N ILE A 641 -31.36 -24.75 -32.48
CA ILE A 641 -32.79 -24.76 -32.19
C ILE A 641 -33.57 -25.51 -33.29
N GLN A 642 -33.24 -25.37 -34.57
CA GLN A 642 -33.90 -26.03 -35.69
C GLN A 642 -33.77 -27.55 -35.65
N THR A 643 -32.74 -28.09 -35.00
CA THR A 643 -32.45 -29.52 -34.89
C THR A 643 -32.76 -30.12 -33.54
N ALA A 644 -33.11 -29.34 -32.53
CA ALA A 644 -33.33 -29.76 -31.16
C ALA A 644 -34.74 -30.32 -30.94
N TYR A 645 -34.86 -31.42 -30.14
CA TYR A 645 -36.14 -32.00 -29.74
C TYR A 645 -36.86 -31.20 -28.62
N SER A 646 -36.15 -30.39 -27.85
CA SER A 646 -36.72 -29.52 -26.81
C SER A 646 -35.76 -28.32 -26.51
N MET A 647 -36.35 -27.19 -26.12
CA MET A 647 -35.57 -25.97 -25.75
C MET A 647 -34.68 -26.16 -24.49
N GLY A 648 -35.05 -27.11 -23.62
CA GLY A 648 -34.28 -27.37 -22.39
C GLY A 648 -32.95 -28.12 -22.62
N THR A 649 -32.78 -28.73 -23.80
CA THR A 649 -31.55 -29.48 -24.17
C THR A 649 -30.55 -28.66 -24.99
N LEU A 650 -30.82 -27.38 -25.22
CA LEU A 650 -29.94 -26.51 -26.00
C LEU A 650 -28.65 -26.19 -25.20
N ALA A 651 -27.53 -26.58 -25.78
CA ALA A 651 -26.22 -26.22 -25.24
C ALA A 651 -25.94 -24.72 -25.46
N PRO A 652 -25.38 -24.02 -24.47
CA PRO A 652 -24.97 -22.64 -24.63
C PRO A 652 -23.85 -22.51 -25.66
N ILE A 653 -23.83 -21.45 -26.44
CA ILE A 653 -22.72 -21.12 -27.32
C ILE A 653 -21.75 -20.25 -26.53
N ILE A 654 -20.49 -20.71 -26.42
CA ILE A 654 -19.47 -20.08 -25.60
C ILE A 654 -18.29 -19.67 -26.48
N HIS A 655 -17.79 -18.47 -26.26
CA HIS A 655 -16.58 -17.95 -26.90
C HIS A 655 -15.67 -17.28 -25.88
N TRP A 656 -14.39 -17.64 -25.92
CA TRP A 656 -13.35 -17.09 -25.06
C TRP A 656 -12.35 -16.33 -25.90
N HIS A 657 -11.99 -15.12 -25.49
CA HIS A 657 -10.84 -14.40 -26.03
C HIS A 657 -10.13 -13.62 -24.93
N ASP A 658 -8.84 -13.40 -25.13
CA ASP A 658 -8.03 -12.64 -24.20
C ASP A 658 -7.90 -11.20 -24.69
N ASP A 659 -8.34 -10.26 -23.84
CA ASP A 659 -8.10 -8.84 -24.05
C ASP A 659 -6.81 -8.46 -23.31
N ILE A 660 -5.73 -8.33 -24.09
CA ILE A 660 -4.39 -8.03 -23.57
C ILE A 660 -4.33 -6.61 -23.03
N ASP A 661 -5.05 -5.68 -23.64
CA ASP A 661 -5.06 -4.26 -23.23
C ASP A 661 -5.77 -4.07 -21.89
N LEU A 662 -6.85 -4.81 -21.66
CA LEU A 662 -7.52 -4.83 -20.34
C LEU A 662 -6.83 -5.77 -19.34
N GLY A 663 -5.97 -6.69 -19.80
CA GLY A 663 -5.34 -7.72 -18.96
C GLY A 663 -6.35 -8.74 -18.40
N MET A 664 -7.39 -9.05 -19.16
CA MET A 664 -8.52 -9.90 -18.78
C MET A 664 -8.86 -10.89 -19.88
N THR A 665 -9.55 -11.96 -19.51
CA THR A 665 -10.20 -12.84 -20.48
C THR A 665 -11.68 -12.51 -20.55
N VAL A 666 -12.20 -12.40 -21.75
CA VAL A 666 -13.63 -12.13 -22.02
C VAL A 666 -14.30 -13.46 -22.41
N VAL A 667 -15.39 -13.76 -21.72
CA VAL A 667 -16.21 -14.96 -21.98
C VAL A 667 -17.59 -14.51 -22.41
N ASN A 668 -17.91 -14.73 -23.68
CA ASN A 668 -19.25 -14.50 -24.23
C ASN A 668 -20.04 -15.79 -24.20
N VAL A 669 -21.25 -15.73 -23.67
CA VAL A 669 -22.19 -16.85 -23.61
C VAL A 669 -23.51 -16.44 -24.24
N VAL A 670 -23.94 -17.16 -25.26
CA VAL A 670 -25.24 -16.96 -25.92
C VAL A 670 -26.11 -18.19 -25.68
N THR A 671 -27.26 -18.00 -25.05
CA THR A 671 -28.18 -19.09 -24.70
C THR A 671 -29.61 -18.58 -24.61
N TRP A 672 -30.57 -19.49 -24.44
CA TRP A 672 -31.95 -19.12 -24.15
C TRP A 672 -32.08 -18.53 -22.75
N ASP A 673 -32.74 -17.38 -22.64
CA ASP A 673 -32.96 -16.72 -21.36
C ASP A 673 -33.91 -17.53 -20.46
N ARG A 674 -33.51 -17.73 -19.21
CA ARG A 674 -34.24 -18.48 -18.20
C ARG A 674 -33.99 -17.95 -16.80
N ALA A 675 -34.96 -18.11 -15.91
CA ALA A 675 -34.82 -17.70 -14.51
C ALA A 675 -33.56 -18.28 -13.86
N GLY A 676 -32.74 -17.44 -13.27
CA GLY A 676 -31.52 -17.82 -12.59
C GLY A 676 -30.32 -18.12 -13.50
N LEU A 677 -30.38 -17.79 -14.77
CA LEU A 677 -29.24 -17.96 -15.71
C LEU A 677 -27.96 -17.35 -15.13
N PHE A 678 -28.03 -16.13 -14.62
CA PHE A 678 -26.89 -15.40 -14.11
C PHE A 678 -26.14 -16.14 -12.98
N TYR A 679 -26.85 -16.62 -11.93
CA TYR A 679 -26.18 -17.34 -10.85
C TYR A 679 -25.59 -18.68 -11.29
N LYS A 680 -26.20 -19.36 -12.26
CA LYS A 680 -25.66 -20.60 -12.80
C LYS A 680 -24.35 -20.37 -13.57
N LEU A 681 -24.29 -19.29 -14.36
CA LEU A 681 -23.05 -18.84 -15.04
C LEU A 681 -21.95 -18.48 -14.02
N ALA A 682 -22.30 -17.66 -13.03
CA ALA A 682 -21.36 -17.27 -11.97
C ALA A 682 -20.84 -18.48 -11.16
N GLY A 683 -21.71 -19.47 -10.90
CA GLY A 683 -21.33 -20.71 -10.21
C GLY A 683 -20.38 -21.57 -11.02
N ALA A 684 -20.62 -21.70 -12.32
CA ALA A 684 -19.75 -22.45 -13.22
C ALA A 684 -18.35 -21.81 -13.32
N LEU A 685 -18.25 -20.47 -13.42
CA LEU A 685 -16.99 -19.72 -13.39
C LEU A 685 -16.28 -19.88 -12.04
N THR A 686 -17.01 -19.82 -10.93
CA THR A 686 -16.45 -20.08 -9.59
C THR A 686 -15.80 -21.46 -9.51
N LEU A 687 -16.47 -22.49 -10.04
CA LEU A 687 -15.94 -23.88 -10.05
C LEU A 687 -14.78 -24.05 -11.03
N ALA A 688 -14.72 -23.25 -12.10
CA ALA A 688 -13.55 -23.16 -12.97
C ALA A 688 -12.32 -22.53 -12.29
N GLY A 689 -12.53 -21.79 -11.19
CA GLY A 689 -11.45 -21.22 -10.39
C GLY A 689 -10.96 -19.89 -10.89
N VAL A 690 -11.80 -19.12 -11.53
CA VAL A 690 -11.52 -17.78 -12.04
C VAL A 690 -12.25 -16.71 -11.23
N ASN A 691 -11.71 -15.48 -11.21
CA ASN A 691 -12.36 -14.34 -10.56
C ASN A 691 -13.15 -13.53 -11.59
N ILE A 692 -14.43 -13.24 -11.25
CA ILE A 692 -15.30 -12.41 -12.08
C ILE A 692 -15.09 -10.95 -11.67
N VAL A 693 -14.72 -10.10 -12.64
CA VAL A 693 -14.49 -8.65 -12.40
C VAL A 693 -15.74 -7.85 -12.76
N SER A 694 -16.36 -8.15 -13.89
CA SER A 694 -17.54 -7.42 -14.38
C SER A 694 -18.35 -8.32 -15.29
N THR A 695 -19.65 -8.00 -15.43
CA THR A 695 -20.54 -8.71 -16.33
C THR A 695 -21.44 -7.73 -17.08
N LYS A 696 -21.83 -8.08 -18.31
CA LYS A 696 -22.90 -7.45 -19.09
C LYS A 696 -23.90 -8.53 -19.47
N ALA A 697 -25.16 -8.32 -19.19
CA ALA A 697 -26.25 -9.23 -19.59
C ALA A 697 -27.27 -8.47 -20.46
N ILE A 698 -27.52 -8.93 -21.64
CA ILE A 698 -28.46 -8.31 -22.59
C ILE A 698 -29.34 -9.40 -23.18
N THR A 699 -30.64 -9.23 -23.02
CA THR A 699 -31.62 -10.16 -23.58
C THR A 699 -32.28 -9.53 -24.81
N ARG A 700 -32.29 -10.26 -25.92
CA ARG A 700 -33.03 -9.93 -27.15
C ARG A 700 -34.52 -10.09 -26.88
N LYS A 701 -35.35 -9.39 -27.67
CA LYS A 701 -36.82 -9.48 -27.57
C LYS A 701 -37.37 -10.89 -27.83
N ASP A 702 -36.62 -11.75 -28.49
CA ASP A 702 -36.93 -13.18 -28.74
C ASP A 702 -36.37 -14.11 -27.67
N HIS A 703 -36.07 -13.63 -26.47
CA HIS A 703 -35.59 -14.39 -25.32
C HIS A 703 -34.20 -15.06 -25.49
N ILE A 704 -33.38 -14.56 -26.40
CA ILE A 704 -31.96 -14.97 -26.46
C ILE A 704 -31.15 -14.04 -25.58
N SER A 705 -30.44 -14.59 -24.59
CA SER A 705 -29.49 -13.84 -23.75
C SER A 705 -28.10 -13.87 -24.34
N ILE A 706 -27.46 -12.70 -24.33
CA ILE A 706 -26.05 -12.48 -24.67
C ILE A 706 -25.37 -11.98 -23.40
N ASP A 707 -24.61 -12.87 -22.76
CA ASP A 707 -23.94 -12.60 -21.48
C ASP A 707 -22.44 -12.53 -21.69
N THR A 708 -21.83 -11.42 -21.32
CA THR A 708 -20.38 -11.20 -21.41
C THR A 708 -19.81 -11.11 -20.01
N PHE A 709 -18.81 -11.93 -19.69
CA PHE A 709 -18.08 -11.93 -18.42
C PHE A 709 -16.64 -11.50 -18.64
N TYR A 710 -16.18 -10.54 -17.88
CA TYR A 710 -14.77 -10.12 -17.77
C TYR A 710 -14.17 -10.84 -16.58
N ILE A 711 -13.21 -11.72 -16.81
CA ILE A 711 -12.63 -12.59 -15.78
C ILE A 711 -11.11 -12.47 -15.74
N ILE A 712 -10.53 -12.78 -14.60
CA ILE A 712 -9.08 -12.85 -14.39
C ILE A 712 -8.69 -14.15 -13.71
N ASP A 713 -7.45 -14.56 -13.91
CA ASP A 713 -6.82 -15.63 -13.14
C ASP A 713 -6.67 -15.20 -11.67
N PRO A 714 -6.80 -16.06 -10.66
CA PRO A 714 -6.57 -15.70 -9.26
C PRO A 714 -5.19 -15.11 -8.95
N SER A 715 -4.18 -15.42 -9.76
CA SER A 715 -2.86 -14.81 -9.67
C SER A 715 -2.75 -13.45 -10.37
N GLY A 716 -3.81 -13.01 -11.06
CA GLY A 716 -3.88 -11.81 -11.89
C GLY A 716 -3.62 -12.08 -13.37
N GLY A 717 -4.17 -11.21 -14.24
CA GLY A 717 -4.03 -11.32 -15.70
C GLY A 717 -5.03 -12.26 -16.39
N THR A 718 -4.74 -12.61 -17.63
CA THR A 718 -5.63 -13.45 -18.47
C THR A 718 -5.63 -14.91 -18.02
N VAL A 719 -6.75 -15.61 -18.24
CA VAL A 719 -6.95 -17.04 -17.92
C VAL A 719 -6.35 -17.91 -19.00
N SER A 720 -5.09 -18.30 -18.86
CA SER A 720 -4.37 -19.12 -19.83
C SER A 720 -4.61 -20.64 -19.69
N ASP A 721 -5.20 -21.11 -18.58
CA ASP A 721 -5.41 -22.54 -18.31
C ASP A 721 -6.63 -23.11 -19.07
N GLU A 722 -6.33 -23.92 -20.06
CA GLU A 722 -7.36 -24.64 -20.83
C GLU A 722 -8.26 -25.58 -19.96
N LYS A 723 -7.76 -26.01 -18.80
CA LYS A 723 -8.54 -26.79 -17.84
C LYS A 723 -9.68 -25.97 -17.24
N ALA A 724 -9.44 -24.69 -16.95
CA ALA A 724 -10.47 -23.80 -16.43
C ALA A 724 -11.63 -23.68 -17.44
N ARG A 725 -11.33 -23.55 -18.75
CA ARG A 725 -12.33 -23.50 -19.82
C ARG A 725 -13.18 -24.77 -19.88
N LYS A 726 -12.53 -25.94 -19.87
CA LYS A 726 -13.22 -27.24 -19.88
C LYS A 726 -14.08 -27.49 -18.63
N VAL A 727 -13.59 -27.07 -17.48
CA VAL A 727 -14.36 -27.17 -16.23
C VAL A 727 -15.59 -26.28 -16.29
N PHE A 728 -15.43 -25.04 -16.77
CA PHE A 728 -16.56 -24.10 -16.93
C PHE A 728 -17.66 -24.71 -17.84
N GLU A 729 -17.31 -25.14 -19.04
CA GLU A 729 -18.24 -25.74 -20.02
C GLU A 729 -18.99 -26.92 -19.41
N LYS A 730 -18.25 -27.86 -18.79
CA LYS A 730 -18.84 -29.02 -18.12
C LYS A 730 -19.82 -28.60 -17.01
N ARG A 731 -19.43 -27.67 -16.14
CA ARG A 731 -20.28 -27.24 -15.02
C ARG A 731 -21.49 -26.44 -15.49
N LEU A 732 -21.33 -25.72 -16.59
CA LEU A 732 -22.45 -25.01 -17.19
C LEU A 732 -23.46 -25.98 -17.81
N ASP A 733 -23.02 -27.03 -18.50
CA ASP A 733 -23.89 -28.09 -18.99
C ASP A 733 -24.61 -28.79 -17.84
N GLU A 734 -23.92 -29.15 -16.75
CA GLU A 734 -24.51 -29.75 -15.57
C GLU A 734 -25.63 -28.82 -14.97
N ALA A 735 -25.39 -27.47 -14.94
CA ALA A 735 -26.34 -26.51 -14.37
C ALA A 735 -27.52 -26.17 -15.31
N LEU A 736 -27.28 -26.08 -16.63
CA LEU A 736 -28.29 -25.63 -17.58
C LEU A 736 -29.08 -26.78 -18.21
N ILE A 737 -28.42 -27.90 -18.52
CA ILE A 737 -29.05 -29.04 -19.24
C ILE A 737 -29.50 -30.11 -18.25
N GLN A 738 -28.66 -30.44 -17.25
CA GLN A 738 -28.97 -31.47 -16.27
C GLN A 738 -29.68 -30.90 -15.01
N GLU A 739 -29.88 -29.58 -14.95
CA GLU A 739 -30.51 -28.84 -13.85
C GLU A 739 -29.90 -29.11 -12.45
N LYS A 740 -28.61 -29.48 -12.41
CA LYS A 740 -27.91 -29.73 -11.16
C LYS A 740 -27.62 -28.46 -10.40
N GLU A 741 -27.90 -28.51 -9.11
CA GLU A 741 -27.48 -27.44 -8.19
C GLU A 741 -25.95 -27.45 -8.00
N LEU A 742 -25.29 -26.28 -8.19
CA LEU A 742 -23.84 -26.15 -8.07
C LEU A 742 -23.35 -25.90 -6.64
N MET A 743 -24.25 -25.59 -5.70
CA MET A 743 -23.90 -25.27 -4.30
C MET A 743 -23.06 -26.36 -3.63
N PRO A 744 -23.42 -27.67 -3.70
CA PRO A 744 -22.62 -28.70 -3.04
C PRO A 744 -21.17 -28.79 -3.55
N ALA A 745 -20.97 -28.55 -4.85
CA ALA A 745 -19.64 -28.57 -5.44
C ALA A 745 -18.82 -27.31 -5.04
N ILE A 746 -19.47 -26.18 -4.85
CA ILE A 746 -18.86 -24.93 -4.35
C ILE A 746 -18.45 -25.10 -2.90
N ASP A 747 -19.33 -25.67 -2.05
CA ASP A 747 -19.04 -25.93 -0.63
C ASP A 747 -17.88 -26.94 -0.46
N GLU A 748 -17.83 -27.99 -1.29
CA GLU A 748 -16.72 -28.96 -1.30
C GLU A 748 -15.40 -28.30 -1.69
N ARG A 749 -15.42 -27.42 -2.68
CA ARG A 749 -14.23 -26.67 -3.10
C ARG A 749 -13.76 -25.72 -2.01
N GLU A 750 -14.66 -25.00 -1.36
CA GLU A 750 -14.36 -24.11 -0.23
C GLU A 750 -13.70 -24.91 0.91
N ALA A 751 -14.27 -26.06 1.30
CA ALA A 751 -13.72 -26.94 2.33
C ALA A 751 -12.31 -27.47 2.00
N LYS A 752 -12.07 -27.90 0.75
CA LYS A 752 -10.75 -28.38 0.31
C LYS A 752 -9.67 -27.31 0.40
N ILE A 753 -10.00 -26.07 0.07
CA ILE A 753 -9.04 -24.96 0.14
C ILE A 753 -8.79 -24.55 1.59
N ALA A 754 -9.81 -24.56 2.45
CA ALA A 754 -9.68 -24.35 3.88
C ALA A 754 -8.77 -25.40 4.55
N ASP A 755 -8.93 -26.68 4.21
CA ASP A 755 -8.06 -27.75 4.71
C ASP A 755 -6.59 -27.61 4.26
N GLN A 756 -6.35 -27.15 3.03
CA GLN A 756 -4.99 -26.93 2.49
C GLN A 756 -4.29 -25.73 3.16
N ARG A 757 -5.03 -24.76 3.63
CA ARG A 757 -4.51 -23.58 4.33
C ARG A 757 -4.22 -23.81 5.81
N ASN A 758 -4.55 -24.95 6.37
CA ASN A 758 -4.50 -25.22 7.82
C ASN A 758 -5.37 -24.24 8.65
N ASP A 759 -6.44 -23.75 8.05
CA ASP A 759 -7.30 -22.66 8.56
C ASP A 759 -8.26 -23.12 9.70
N LYS A 760 -7.93 -24.17 10.43
CA LYS A 760 -8.76 -24.62 11.58
C LYS A 760 -8.84 -23.61 12.73
N ASP A 761 -8.01 -22.56 12.68
CA ASP A 761 -7.94 -21.48 13.68
C ASP A 761 -8.31 -20.10 13.12
N MET A 762 -9.04 -20.01 12.01
CA MET A 762 -9.55 -18.71 11.55
C MET A 762 -10.53 -18.16 12.60
N LEU A 763 -10.12 -17.10 13.27
CA LEU A 763 -11.02 -16.22 14.00
C LEU A 763 -12.12 -15.72 13.04
N PRO A 764 -13.38 -15.59 13.49
CA PRO A 764 -14.42 -15.00 12.66
C PRO A 764 -13.93 -13.65 12.11
N ALA A 765 -14.31 -13.34 10.86
CA ALA A 765 -13.92 -12.08 10.23
C ALA A 765 -14.13 -10.93 11.22
N PRO A 766 -13.13 -10.10 11.49
CA PRO A 766 -13.19 -9.09 12.55
C PRO A 766 -14.27 -8.04 12.29
N PHE A 767 -14.77 -7.96 11.04
CA PHE A 767 -15.76 -6.97 10.64
C PHE A 767 -17.06 -7.67 10.14
N PRO A 768 -18.23 -7.25 10.63
CA PRO A 768 -19.49 -7.81 10.16
C PRO A 768 -19.77 -7.40 8.70
N PRO A 769 -20.39 -8.28 7.89
CA PRO A 769 -20.81 -7.92 6.55
C PRO A 769 -21.88 -6.82 6.59
N SER A 770 -21.82 -5.90 5.62
CA SER A 770 -22.85 -4.87 5.44
C SER A 770 -23.53 -4.99 4.09
N VAL A 771 -24.81 -4.60 4.04
CA VAL A 771 -25.60 -4.57 2.82
C VAL A 771 -26.32 -3.22 2.76
N ASP A 772 -26.04 -2.49 1.69
CA ASP A 772 -26.72 -1.22 1.41
C ASP A 772 -27.60 -1.35 0.17
N VAL A 773 -28.83 -0.84 0.24
CA VAL A 773 -29.78 -0.88 -0.86
C VAL A 773 -30.13 0.53 -1.29
N TYR A 774 -29.93 0.81 -2.56
CA TYR A 774 -30.20 2.12 -3.15
C TYR A 774 -31.28 2.02 -4.23
N HIS A 775 -32.30 2.84 -4.13
CA HIS A 775 -33.32 2.97 -5.14
C HIS A 775 -33.05 4.21 -6.02
N GLU A 776 -32.57 4.00 -7.23
CA GLU A 776 -32.37 5.10 -8.18
C GLU A 776 -33.59 5.27 -9.06
N LEU A 777 -34.46 6.20 -8.65
CA LEU A 777 -35.75 6.44 -9.34
C LEU A 777 -35.57 6.91 -10.79
N SER A 778 -34.50 7.67 -11.11
CA SER A 778 -34.21 8.16 -12.46
C SER A 778 -33.88 7.04 -13.44
N LEU A 779 -33.26 5.96 -12.96
CA LEU A 779 -32.86 4.80 -13.76
C LEU A 779 -33.83 3.63 -13.65
N LYS A 780 -34.84 3.70 -12.75
CA LYS A 780 -35.76 2.60 -12.43
C LYS A 780 -35.05 1.29 -12.07
N GLN A 781 -33.96 1.40 -11.34
CA GLN A 781 -33.12 0.28 -10.91
C GLN A 781 -32.89 0.30 -9.41
N THR A 782 -32.75 -0.90 -8.83
CA THR A 782 -32.32 -1.08 -7.44
C THR A 782 -30.89 -1.60 -7.45
N ILE A 783 -30.00 -0.94 -6.70
CA ILE A 783 -28.62 -1.32 -6.53
C ILE A 783 -28.45 -1.94 -5.16
N ILE A 784 -27.89 -3.13 -5.09
CA ILE A 784 -27.56 -3.83 -3.86
C ILE A 784 -26.04 -3.86 -3.75
N GLU A 785 -25.48 -3.14 -2.78
CA GLU A 785 -24.06 -3.14 -2.47
C GLU A 785 -23.81 -4.06 -1.27
N VAL A 786 -22.92 -5.03 -1.44
CA VAL A 786 -22.58 -6.00 -0.40
C VAL A 786 -21.08 -5.88 -0.09
N GLN A 787 -20.76 -5.56 1.16
CA GLN A 787 -19.39 -5.62 1.68
C GLN A 787 -19.28 -6.85 2.59
N ALA A 788 -18.42 -7.78 2.22
CA ALA A 788 -18.22 -9.01 2.96
C ALA A 788 -16.79 -9.52 2.74
N SER A 789 -16.31 -10.37 3.63
CA SER A 789 -15.05 -11.08 3.44
C SER A 789 -15.10 -11.90 2.16
N ASP A 790 -14.02 -11.87 1.38
CA ASP A 790 -13.92 -12.67 0.15
C ASP A 790 -13.96 -14.16 0.48
N ARG A 791 -14.88 -14.87 -0.18
CA ARG A 791 -15.04 -16.31 -0.05
C ARG A 791 -15.45 -16.93 -1.39
N ILE A 792 -15.11 -18.19 -1.54
CA ILE A 792 -15.42 -18.92 -2.75
C ILE A 792 -16.92 -18.97 -2.99
N GLY A 793 -17.36 -18.56 -4.19
CA GLY A 793 -18.75 -18.57 -4.58
C GLY A 793 -19.62 -17.45 -3.94
N LEU A 794 -19.04 -16.39 -3.41
CA LEU A 794 -19.79 -15.27 -2.83
C LEU A 794 -20.79 -14.69 -3.83
N LEU A 795 -20.37 -14.40 -5.07
CA LEU A 795 -21.25 -13.88 -6.12
C LEU A 795 -22.39 -14.87 -6.48
N TYR A 796 -22.09 -16.17 -6.56
CA TYR A 796 -23.10 -17.21 -6.76
C TYR A 796 -24.16 -17.20 -5.65
N ARG A 797 -23.74 -17.14 -4.38
CA ARG A 797 -24.64 -17.17 -3.22
C ARG A 797 -25.54 -15.94 -3.19
N ILE A 798 -24.98 -14.75 -3.44
CA ILE A 798 -25.71 -13.48 -3.49
C ILE A 798 -26.72 -13.51 -4.66
N SER A 799 -26.27 -13.81 -5.87
CA SER A 799 -27.12 -13.79 -7.06
C SER A 799 -28.22 -14.85 -7.00
N ARG A 800 -27.94 -16.04 -6.42
CA ARG A 800 -28.95 -17.08 -6.17
C ARG A 800 -30.02 -16.61 -5.19
N LEU A 801 -29.63 -15.90 -4.14
CA LEU A 801 -30.57 -15.34 -3.17
C LEU A 801 -31.46 -14.27 -3.82
N ILE A 802 -30.88 -13.36 -4.58
CA ILE A 802 -31.60 -12.30 -5.33
C ILE A 802 -32.62 -12.93 -6.30
N THR A 803 -32.24 -13.96 -7.05
CA THR A 803 -33.14 -14.66 -7.96
C THR A 803 -34.30 -15.35 -7.21
N LYS A 804 -34.01 -15.95 -6.03
CA LYS A 804 -35.06 -16.59 -5.21
C LYS A 804 -36.12 -15.61 -4.66
N THR A 805 -35.76 -14.33 -4.55
CA THR A 805 -36.70 -13.27 -4.16
C THR A 805 -37.51 -12.69 -5.34
N GLY A 806 -37.29 -13.20 -6.57
CA GLY A 806 -38.05 -12.84 -7.77
C GLY A 806 -37.49 -11.63 -8.53
N PHE A 807 -36.21 -11.26 -8.28
CA PHE A 807 -35.56 -10.18 -9.01
C PHE A 807 -34.58 -10.72 -10.07
N ASP A 808 -34.48 -9.98 -11.17
CA ASP A 808 -33.52 -10.23 -12.24
C ASP A 808 -32.26 -9.36 -12.07
N ILE A 809 -31.10 -9.92 -12.43
CA ILE A 809 -29.81 -9.24 -12.35
C ILE A 809 -29.40 -8.77 -13.74
N GLY A 810 -29.40 -7.45 -13.97
CA GLY A 810 -29.02 -6.85 -15.26
C GLY A 810 -27.51 -6.67 -15.41
N PHE A 811 -26.76 -6.49 -14.32
CA PHE A 811 -25.30 -6.48 -14.30
C PHE A 811 -24.77 -6.71 -12.88
N ALA A 812 -23.52 -7.13 -12.78
CA ALA A 812 -22.81 -7.20 -11.52
C ALA A 812 -21.35 -6.75 -11.70
N ARG A 813 -20.78 -6.18 -10.65
CA ARG A 813 -19.37 -5.80 -10.59
C ARG A 813 -18.77 -6.19 -9.25
N THR A 814 -17.54 -6.68 -9.28
CA THR A 814 -16.71 -6.88 -8.09
C THR A 814 -15.56 -5.87 -8.15
N PRO A 815 -15.39 -5.01 -7.15
CA PRO A 815 -14.39 -3.96 -7.15
C PRO A 815 -12.95 -4.49 -7.17
#